data_504a9a21f1b54cdeea25134081aa5614
#
_entry.id   504a9a21f1b54cdeea25134081aa5614
#
_cell.length_a   1.000
_cell.length_b   1.000
_cell.length_c   1.000
_cell.angle_alpha   90.00
_cell.angle_beta   90.00
_cell.angle_gamma   90.00
#
_symmetry.space_group_name_H-M   'P 1'
#
loop_
_entity.id
_entity.type
_entity.pdbx_description
1 polymer ?
#
loop_
_entity_poly.entity_id
_entity_poly.type
_entity_poly.pdbx_seq_one_letter_code
_entity_poly.pdbx_strand_id
1 'polypeptide(L)'
;MNTSKLQAFATDARRQLMNAVQARLDAALVPNSDAQVDDPRAFDFLQREIEQAGGSEQGRKHVVERYAYRWFNRIIAFRYMDVHGFTGTPVVSPAVLTSTNGLPEVLAAAKRGEYDSRVFSLRVNDKAKERIEGLLSGSILADDPQGLAYGLLLQSECRFWNHNLPFMFENVGKEAGRVDELLMPADLLAEGSVLRNAVEVMTPEDCGVDDPSGNVEIIGWLYQYYISERKNEVMDGFKKNHKAGAEEIPAATQLFTPDWIVRYLVQNTVGRLWMQSHPDSQLYKNWNYYIQPSEDDSAGNEDILNIQAPEDLTVCDPACGSGHMLTYAFDLLYEIYEEEGYAPSDIPGLILKHNLYGMEIDERAASLAAFALTMKARSHSRRFFKKQVEPNIQHISPIAFKEDEVVELNDLYQVNLDSMVWNTYAKADVYGSLIQPPQELVDLASSVEDAEDEATLFDTFLRERTKEVFAQTRCLARKYAAVVANPPYMGTKNMSAELKQFVQDRYEDGKADLFAAFIYRLFDLVPDHGQLGFMTPYVWMFISSYEKLRQRIIQRERIGSLIQLEYSGFEGATVPICTFTLEKGYSSKKSAFVRLSDFVGAKQQGPRALEIIDAHNNEQSAHSDMRRYFFEVSQREFAQIPGSPIVYWLSEDVLSLFSLKSLSSKAVCKHGMSTGNNESMLRLWSEVSYKRVYLYCKTREEAYHANGWFPYNKGGEYRKWFGNRQFILRYDSMGQKRMLNLPGFRHDGRDYFFKPAISWSKISSGQPAFRLYREGFVFDVAGCSFFPCENTELLNLLGMVNSSTVQLLLSALSPTLNYEVGQIAKLPFCQLPDLAESIITQIISVSAKDWNSFETSWDFQRFTLLDPNQGAQVRDLLEEAVSHLREYWDRVSEEQRQREIRNNEMVADAYGVRDDVPCDVLLERVSLKRNVAFAYPKDTPEVRNEKFAQDVVKELISYAVGCMFGRYRGASFKNEREIRSGASPVLSMNS
;
A
#
# COMPACT_ATOMS: atom_id res chain seq x y z
N MET A 1 3.38 -18.12 -16.37
CA MET A 1 3.55 -18.65 -14.99
C MET A 1 2.21 -18.76 -14.27
N ASN A 2 1.91 -19.87 -13.60
CA ASN A 2 0.65 -20.07 -12.88
C ASN A 2 0.83 -19.80 -11.37
N THR A 3 0.60 -18.57 -10.95
CA THR A 3 0.79 -18.10 -9.58
C THR A 3 -0.04 -18.85 -8.53
N SER A 4 -1.26 -19.35 -8.89
CA SER A 4 -2.10 -20.11 -7.97
C SER A 4 -1.51 -21.47 -7.62
N LYS A 5 -0.85 -22.14 -8.58
CA LYS A 5 -0.15 -23.42 -8.32
C LYS A 5 1.08 -23.20 -7.44
N LEU A 6 1.85 -22.12 -7.71
CA LEU A 6 3.00 -21.74 -6.89
C LEU A 6 2.59 -21.45 -5.44
N GLN A 7 1.48 -20.74 -5.25
CA GLN A 7 0.95 -20.46 -3.92
C GLN A 7 0.57 -21.71 -3.16
N ALA A 8 -0.19 -22.60 -3.79
CA ALA A 8 -0.60 -23.86 -3.18
C ALA A 8 0.61 -24.72 -2.78
N PHE A 9 1.62 -24.80 -3.67
CA PHE A 9 2.85 -25.53 -3.41
C PHE A 9 3.64 -24.93 -2.24
N ALA A 10 3.89 -23.63 -2.24
CA ALA A 10 4.73 -22.99 -1.20
C ALA A 10 4.09 -23.12 0.19
N THR A 11 2.76 -22.97 0.30
CA THR A 11 2.02 -23.14 1.55
C THR A 11 2.09 -24.59 2.05
N ASP A 12 1.90 -25.57 1.15
CA ASP A 12 1.98 -26.98 1.52
C ASP A 12 3.42 -27.40 1.87
N ALA A 13 4.40 -26.94 1.12
CA ALA A 13 5.83 -27.18 1.38
C ALA A 13 6.25 -26.67 2.76
N ARG A 14 5.81 -25.47 3.16
CA ARG A 14 6.06 -24.93 4.50
C ARG A 14 5.58 -25.89 5.57
N ARG A 15 4.33 -26.33 5.48
CA ARG A 15 3.73 -27.24 6.46
C ARG A 15 4.44 -28.58 6.51
N GLN A 16 4.74 -29.19 5.35
CA GLN A 16 5.47 -30.45 5.28
C GLN A 16 6.86 -30.36 5.90
N LEU A 17 7.64 -29.32 5.53
CA LEU A 17 9.00 -29.13 6.03
C LEU A 17 9.03 -28.84 7.53
N MET A 18 8.13 -28.00 8.03
CA MET A 18 8.05 -27.74 9.48
C MET A 18 7.77 -29.04 10.26
N ASN A 19 6.84 -29.88 9.79
CA ASN A 19 6.55 -31.16 10.44
C ASN A 19 7.74 -32.12 10.37
N ALA A 20 8.42 -32.19 9.22
CA ALA A 20 9.59 -33.08 9.05
C ALA A 20 10.79 -32.64 9.90
N VAL A 21 11.08 -31.34 9.93
CA VAL A 21 12.16 -30.79 10.77
C VAL A 21 11.82 -30.91 12.26
N GLN A 22 10.56 -30.70 12.65
CA GLN A 22 10.11 -30.92 14.03
C GLN A 22 10.34 -32.36 14.47
N ALA A 23 9.97 -33.33 13.63
CA ALA A 23 10.17 -34.75 13.91
C ALA A 23 11.67 -35.10 14.06
N ARG A 24 12.54 -34.51 13.21
CA ARG A 24 14.00 -34.68 13.33
C ARG A 24 14.55 -34.04 14.59
N LEU A 25 14.08 -32.85 14.96
CA LEU A 25 14.45 -32.16 16.18
C LEU A 25 14.04 -32.97 17.42
N ASP A 26 12.82 -33.47 17.44
CA ASP A 26 12.33 -34.27 18.57
C ASP A 26 13.14 -35.55 18.73
N ALA A 27 13.47 -36.22 17.62
CA ALA A 27 14.34 -37.41 17.64
C ALA A 27 15.76 -37.07 18.12
N ALA A 28 16.31 -35.93 17.67
CA ALA A 28 17.65 -35.51 18.08
C ALA A 28 17.74 -35.19 19.58
N LEU A 29 16.68 -34.61 20.16
CA LEU A 29 16.65 -34.21 21.58
C LEU A 29 16.32 -35.34 22.57
N VAL A 30 16.08 -36.57 22.09
CA VAL A 30 15.93 -37.74 22.98
C VAL A 30 17.25 -38.02 23.70
N PRO A 31 17.25 -38.27 25.03
CA PRO A 31 18.44 -38.61 25.75
C PRO A 31 19.13 -39.86 25.16
N ASN A 32 20.45 -39.77 24.93
CA ASN A 32 21.26 -40.75 24.24
C ASN A 32 20.85 -41.04 22.78
N SER A 33 20.33 -40.03 22.11
CA SER A 33 20.03 -40.12 20.68
C SER A 33 21.28 -40.32 19.84
N ASP A 34 21.14 -40.86 18.62
CA ASP A 34 22.24 -40.97 17.65
C ASP A 34 22.90 -39.61 17.42
N ALA A 35 22.13 -38.51 17.41
CA ALA A 35 22.64 -37.16 17.30
C ALA A 35 23.60 -36.77 18.44
N GLN A 36 23.27 -37.12 19.66
CA GLN A 36 24.09 -36.85 20.85
C GLN A 36 25.34 -37.71 20.88
N VAL A 37 25.28 -38.94 20.38
CA VAL A 37 26.37 -39.92 20.40
C VAL A 37 27.32 -39.73 19.22
N ASP A 38 26.78 -39.55 18.01
CA ASP A 38 27.57 -39.53 16.77
C ASP A 38 28.15 -38.13 16.47
N ASP A 39 27.43 -37.05 16.83
CA ASP A 39 27.92 -35.66 16.67
C ASP A 39 27.57 -34.78 17.88
N PRO A 40 28.27 -34.97 19.03
CA PRO A 40 28.02 -34.20 20.24
C PRO A 40 28.22 -32.68 20.06
N ARG A 41 29.09 -32.25 19.16
CA ARG A 41 29.31 -30.81 18.91
C ARG A 41 28.11 -30.17 18.20
N ALA A 42 27.55 -30.83 17.20
CA ALA A 42 26.34 -30.34 16.53
C ALA A 42 25.15 -30.32 17.50
N PHE A 43 25.06 -31.33 18.36
CA PHE A 43 24.02 -31.40 19.39
C PHE A 43 24.13 -30.25 20.41
N ASP A 44 25.34 -29.99 20.93
CA ASP A 44 25.60 -28.88 21.87
C ASP A 44 25.32 -27.51 21.21
N PHE A 45 25.64 -27.36 19.93
CA PHE A 45 25.30 -26.15 19.17
C PHE A 45 23.82 -25.97 19.04
N LEU A 46 23.09 -27.03 18.68
CA LEU A 46 21.64 -27.02 18.58
C LEU A 46 20.94 -26.63 19.91
N GLN A 47 21.43 -27.17 21.02
CA GLN A 47 20.92 -26.82 22.34
C GLN A 47 21.10 -25.32 22.64
N ARG A 48 22.30 -24.79 22.35
CA ARG A 48 22.60 -23.36 22.54
C ARG A 48 21.71 -22.47 21.66
N GLU A 49 21.46 -22.85 20.40
CA GLU A 49 20.51 -22.13 19.55
C GLU A 49 19.09 -22.07 20.15
N ILE A 50 18.59 -23.20 20.65
CA ILE A 50 17.28 -23.27 21.31
C ILE A 50 17.23 -22.35 22.55
N GLU A 51 18.27 -22.33 23.35
CA GLU A 51 18.37 -21.49 24.55
C GLU A 51 18.43 -20.01 24.22
N GLN A 52 19.24 -19.63 23.21
CA GLN A 52 19.35 -18.24 22.74
C GLN A 52 18.07 -17.71 22.11
N ALA A 53 17.30 -18.57 21.44
CA ALA A 53 16.00 -18.24 20.84
C ALA A 53 14.82 -18.23 21.84
N GLY A 54 15.08 -18.21 23.16
CA GLY A 54 14.06 -18.09 24.20
C GLY A 54 13.73 -19.37 24.96
N GLY A 55 14.53 -20.43 24.82
CA GLY A 55 14.42 -21.69 25.58
C GLY A 55 13.30 -22.61 25.12
N SER A 56 12.92 -23.56 25.94
CA SER A 56 12.05 -24.71 25.75
C SER A 56 11.12 -24.76 24.49
N GLU A 57 9.96 -24.11 24.51
CA GLU A 57 8.97 -24.23 23.44
C GLU A 57 9.17 -23.18 22.34
N GLN A 58 9.45 -21.96 22.71
CA GLN A 58 9.65 -20.85 21.77
C GLN A 58 10.93 -21.03 20.97
N GLY A 59 12.04 -21.40 21.65
CA GLY A 59 13.30 -21.66 20.98
C GLY A 59 13.23 -22.85 20.02
N ARG A 60 12.53 -23.93 20.37
CA ARG A 60 12.29 -25.06 19.46
C ARG A 60 11.51 -24.64 18.22
N LYS A 61 10.44 -23.87 18.39
CA LYS A 61 9.64 -23.37 17.27
C LYS A 61 10.48 -22.52 16.32
N HIS A 62 11.31 -21.63 16.85
CA HIS A 62 12.20 -20.79 16.06
C HIS A 62 13.20 -21.63 15.25
N VAL A 63 13.85 -22.60 15.88
CA VAL A 63 14.78 -23.52 15.22
C VAL A 63 14.08 -24.30 14.09
N VAL A 64 12.90 -24.86 14.35
CA VAL A 64 12.12 -25.59 13.33
C VAL A 64 11.79 -24.69 12.13
N GLU A 65 11.35 -23.47 12.37
CA GLU A 65 11.00 -22.52 11.30
C GLU A 65 12.24 -22.14 10.47
N ARG A 66 13.37 -21.88 11.12
CA ARG A 66 14.63 -21.53 10.48
C ARG A 66 15.15 -22.66 9.58
N TYR A 67 15.23 -23.88 10.09
CA TYR A 67 15.77 -25.01 9.32
C TYR A 67 14.80 -25.56 8.27
N ALA A 68 13.51 -25.52 8.51
CA ALA A 68 12.51 -25.84 7.49
C ALA A 68 12.62 -24.91 6.29
N TYR A 69 12.81 -23.63 6.54
CA TYR A 69 12.98 -22.64 5.48
C TYR A 69 14.31 -22.79 4.72
N ARG A 70 15.42 -23.09 5.41
CA ARG A 70 16.70 -23.36 4.75
C ARG A 70 16.58 -24.53 3.77
N TRP A 71 15.92 -25.61 4.18
CA TRP A 71 15.69 -26.75 3.28
C TRP A 71 14.76 -26.42 2.13
N PHE A 72 13.74 -25.61 2.34
CA PHE A 72 12.92 -25.08 1.25
C PHE A 72 13.78 -24.35 0.22
N ASN A 73 14.56 -23.38 0.64
CA ASN A 73 15.44 -22.62 -0.24
C ASN A 73 16.41 -23.51 -1.01
N ARG A 74 17.04 -24.47 -0.37
CA ARG A 74 17.97 -25.42 -1.02
C ARG A 74 17.29 -26.25 -2.10
N ILE A 75 16.09 -26.77 -1.84
CA ILE A 75 15.33 -27.58 -2.79
C ILE A 75 14.94 -26.73 -4.02
N ILE A 76 14.41 -25.53 -3.82
CA ILE A 76 14.02 -24.65 -4.94
C ILE A 76 15.25 -24.15 -5.72
N ALA A 77 16.35 -23.85 -5.03
CA ALA A 77 17.62 -23.46 -5.65
C ALA A 77 18.16 -24.58 -6.56
N PHE A 78 18.25 -25.81 -6.04
CA PHE A 78 18.67 -26.96 -6.87
C PHE A 78 17.72 -27.21 -8.03
N ARG A 79 16.39 -27.11 -7.82
CA ARG A 79 15.45 -27.27 -8.91
C ARG A 79 15.65 -26.22 -10.01
N TYR A 80 15.83 -24.95 -9.64
CA TYR A 80 16.12 -23.90 -10.60
C TYR A 80 17.44 -24.17 -11.35
N MET A 81 18.49 -24.53 -10.63
CA MET A 81 19.80 -24.84 -11.23
C MET A 81 19.76 -26.09 -12.12
N ASP A 82 19.01 -27.11 -11.76
CA ASP A 82 18.81 -28.32 -12.54
C ASP A 82 18.18 -28.00 -13.89
N VAL A 83 17.09 -27.23 -13.86
CA VAL A 83 16.32 -26.88 -15.05
C VAL A 83 17.18 -26.11 -16.06
N HIS A 84 18.06 -25.22 -15.57
CA HIS A 84 18.99 -24.46 -16.40
C HIS A 84 20.29 -25.22 -16.73
N GLY A 85 20.45 -26.47 -16.27
CA GLY A 85 21.64 -27.28 -16.51
C GLY A 85 22.91 -26.73 -15.83
N PHE A 86 22.76 -26.01 -14.69
CA PHE A 86 23.89 -25.45 -13.96
C PHE A 86 24.56 -26.48 -13.01
N THR A 87 23.81 -27.48 -12.55
CA THR A 87 24.28 -28.53 -11.65
C THR A 87 25.19 -29.57 -12.32
N GLY A 88 25.04 -29.80 -13.60
CA GLY A 88 25.76 -30.86 -14.34
C GLY A 88 25.00 -32.20 -14.27
N THR A 89 24.87 -32.82 -13.11
CA THR A 89 23.95 -33.93 -12.85
C THR A 89 22.78 -33.37 -12.03
N PRO A 90 21.52 -33.50 -12.50
CA PRO A 90 20.37 -32.99 -11.76
C PRO A 90 20.28 -33.56 -10.34
N VAL A 91 20.18 -32.65 -9.35
CA VAL A 91 20.25 -32.98 -7.92
C VAL A 91 18.90 -33.38 -7.36
N VAL A 92 17.84 -32.63 -7.71
CA VAL A 92 16.47 -32.86 -7.24
C VAL A 92 15.56 -33.32 -8.37
N SER A 93 15.97 -33.14 -9.61
CA SER A 93 15.18 -33.44 -10.81
C SER A 93 15.55 -34.81 -11.40
N PRO A 94 14.61 -35.51 -12.08
CA PRO A 94 14.95 -36.65 -12.89
C PRO A 94 15.74 -36.27 -14.14
N ALA A 95 16.35 -37.24 -14.83
CA ALA A 95 17.10 -37.01 -16.06
C ALA A 95 16.32 -36.27 -17.15
N VAL A 96 15.02 -36.56 -17.27
CA VAL A 96 14.09 -35.83 -18.13
C VAL A 96 13.42 -34.74 -17.30
N LEU A 97 13.86 -33.52 -17.44
CA LEU A 97 13.46 -32.37 -16.61
C LEU A 97 11.95 -32.02 -16.67
N THR A 98 11.28 -32.47 -17.73
CA THR A 98 9.82 -32.32 -17.91
C THR A 98 9.03 -33.47 -17.29
N SER A 99 9.69 -34.55 -16.84
CA SER A 99 9.06 -35.70 -16.19
C SER A 99 8.80 -35.40 -14.71
N THR A 100 7.59 -35.68 -14.26
CA THR A 100 7.25 -35.61 -12.82
C THR A 100 7.50 -36.94 -12.10
N ASN A 101 7.71 -38.01 -12.88
CA ASN A 101 7.95 -39.35 -12.39
C ASN A 101 9.42 -39.77 -12.61
N GLY A 102 10.05 -40.29 -11.59
CA GLY A 102 11.45 -40.76 -11.67
C GLY A 102 12.22 -40.43 -10.39
N LEU A 103 13.37 -41.08 -10.22
CA LEU A 103 14.30 -40.71 -9.15
C LEU A 103 15.09 -39.46 -9.55
N PRO A 104 15.54 -38.66 -8.60
CA PRO A 104 16.57 -37.62 -8.85
C PRO A 104 17.74 -38.25 -9.59
N GLU A 105 18.23 -37.59 -10.64
CA GLU A 105 19.27 -38.17 -11.52
C GLU A 105 20.56 -38.46 -10.75
N VAL A 106 20.93 -37.61 -9.79
CA VAL A 106 22.10 -37.87 -8.93
C VAL A 106 22.01 -39.21 -8.20
N LEU A 107 20.81 -39.64 -7.77
CA LEU A 107 20.58 -40.96 -7.17
C LEU A 107 20.56 -42.07 -8.24
N ALA A 108 19.93 -41.82 -9.37
CA ALA A 108 19.89 -42.77 -10.46
C ALA A 108 21.29 -43.04 -11.04
N ALA A 109 22.13 -42.02 -11.17
CA ALA A 109 23.53 -42.12 -11.56
C ALA A 109 24.34 -42.89 -10.54
N ALA A 110 24.22 -42.59 -9.25
CA ALA A 110 24.90 -43.33 -8.17
C ALA A 110 24.54 -44.81 -8.17
N LYS A 111 23.29 -45.20 -8.48
CA LYS A 111 22.91 -46.63 -8.66
C LYS A 111 23.58 -47.31 -9.84
N ARG A 112 23.98 -46.54 -10.85
CA ARG A 112 24.82 -47.03 -11.97
C ARG A 112 26.31 -47.01 -11.70
N GLY A 113 26.73 -46.51 -10.52
CA GLY A 113 28.15 -46.33 -10.15
C GLY A 113 28.74 -45.03 -10.75
N GLU A 114 27.91 -44.12 -11.23
CA GLU A 114 28.30 -42.84 -11.85
C GLU A 114 28.22 -41.72 -10.82
N TYR A 115 29.31 -40.98 -10.62
CA TYR A 115 29.36 -39.88 -9.67
C TYR A 115 29.98 -38.64 -10.32
N ASP A 116 29.48 -37.46 -10.00
CA ASP A 116 30.11 -36.22 -10.45
C ASP A 116 31.50 -36.08 -9.80
N SER A 117 32.53 -36.15 -10.61
CA SER A 117 33.93 -36.10 -10.15
C SER A 117 34.25 -34.75 -9.48
N ARG A 118 33.56 -33.67 -9.78
CA ARG A 118 33.76 -32.37 -9.15
C ARG A 118 33.34 -32.41 -7.67
N VAL A 119 32.18 -33.02 -7.39
CA VAL A 119 31.60 -33.15 -6.06
C VAL A 119 32.40 -34.14 -5.19
N PHE A 120 32.73 -35.28 -5.78
CA PHE A 120 33.42 -36.38 -5.05
C PHE A 120 34.92 -36.35 -5.15
N SER A 121 35.54 -35.30 -5.71
CA SER A 121 36.96 -34.96 -5.53
C SER A 121 37.27 -34.25 -4.20
N LEU A 122 36.22 -33.73 -3.55
CA LEU A 122 36.38 -33.11 -2.21
C LEU A 122 36.59 -34.20 -1.17
N ARG A 123 37.76 -34.19 -0.45
CA ARG A 123 38.07 -35.16 0.60
C ARG A 123 37.00 -35.30 1.68
N VAL A 124 36.26 -34.26 1.93
CA VAL A 124 35.13 -34.26 2.90
C VAL A 124 33.98 -35.20 2.44
N ASN A 125 33.90 -35.52 1.16
CA ASN A 125 32.86 -36.39 0.58
C ASN A 125 33.34 -37.86 0.38
N ASP A 126 34.60 -38.19 0.65
CA ASP A 126 35.14 -39.56 0.46
C ASP A 126 34.38 -40.58 1.29
N LYS A 127 34.19 -40.33 2.60
CA LYS A 127 33.44 -41.22 3.50
C LYS A 127 31.94 -41.28 3.13
N ALA A 128 31.38 -40.19 2.62
CA ALA A 128 30.00 -40.16 2.16
C ALA A 128 29.82 -41.10 0.97
N LYS A 129 30.75 -41.09 -0.01
CA LYS A 129 30.74 -41.96 -1.18
C LYS A 129 30.75 -43.42 -0.81
N GLU A 130 31.73 -43.83 0.07
CA GLU A 130 31.81 -45.22 0.56
C GLU A 130 30.49 -45.67 1.21
N ARG A 131 29.88 -44.81 2.02
CA ARG A 131 28.61 -45.10 2.69
C ARG A 131 27.42 -45.19 1.69
N ILE A 132 27.35 -44.33 0.68
CA ILE A 132 26.38 -44.36 -0.41
C ILE A 132 26.48 -45.69 -1.15
N GLU A 133 27.70 -46.10 -1.55
CA GLU A 133 27.95 -47.35 -2.25
C GLU A 133 27.56 -48.54 -1.38
N GLY A 134 27.85 -48.52 -0.09
CA GLY A 134 27.44 -49.56 0.86
C GLY A 134 25.92 -49.69 1.01
N LEU A 135 25.20 -48.58 1.08
CA LEU A 135 23.76 -48.56 1.18
C LEU A 135 23.07 -49.07 -0.13
N LEU A 136 23.57 -48.60 -1.29
CA LEU A 136 22.97 -48.95 -2.57
C LEU A 136 23.31 -50.39 -3.00
N SER A 137 24.47 -50.94 -2.59
CA SER A 137 24.82 -52.37 -2.82
C SER A 137 24.21 -53.34 -1.82
N GLY A 138 23.63 -52.83 -0.72
CA GLY A 138 23.06 -53.62 0.36
C GLY A 138 24.12 -54.18 1.32
N SER A 139 25.38 -53.75 1.25
CA SER A 139 26.43 -54.13 2.21
C SER A 139 26.24 -53.41 3.55
N ILE A 140 25.55 -52.28 3.57
CA ILE A 140 25.08 -51.57 4.76
C ILE A 140 23.58 -51.74 4.83
N LEU A 141 23.10 -52.36 5.91
CA LEU A 141 21.66 -52.60 6.16
C LEU A 141 21.04 -51.31 6.76
N ALA A 142 19.93 -50.92 6.24
CA ALA A 142 19.11 -49.81 6.75
C ALA A 142 17.63 -50.02 6.38
N ASP A 143 16.71 -49.37 7.10
CA ASP A 143 15.29 -49.46 6.86
C ASP A 143 14.89 -48.80 5.52
N ASP A 144 15.49 -47.65 5.18
CA ASP A 144 15.40 -46.96 3.91
C ASP A 144 16.80 -46.65 3.33
N PRO A 145 17.46 -47.63 2.66
CA PRO A 145 18.78 -47.39 2.12
C PRO A 145 18.82 -46.40 0.97
N GLN A 146 17.72 -46.25 0.19
CA GLN A 146 17.68 -45.28 -0.91
C GLN A 146 17.53 -43.85 -0.39
N GLY A 147 16.64 -43.63 0.57
CA GLY A 147 16.43 -42.32 1.17
C GLY A 147 17.70 -41.86 1.89
N LEU A 148 18.36 -42.73 2.62
CA LEU A 148 19.65 -42.42 3.28
C LEU A 148 20.78 -42.13 2.28
N ALA A 149 20.89 -42.90 1.22
CA ALA A 149 21.85 -42.65 0.16
C ALA A 149 21.58 -41.30 -0.55
N TYR A 150 20.32 -41.00 -0.84
CA TYR A 150 19.96 -39.72 -1.40
C TYR A 150 20.27 -38.55 -0.47
N GLY A 151 20.00 -38.69 0.82
CA GLY A 151 20.37 -37.68 1.82
C GLY A 151 21.84 -37.35 1.81
N LEU A 152 22.71 -38.37 1.76
CA LEU A 152 24.16 -38.21 1.68
C LEU A 152 24.63 -37.57 0.36
N LEU A 153 23.94 -37.89 -0.77
CA LEU A 153 24.18 -37.25 -2.06
C LEU A 153 23.83 -35.76 -2.00
N LEU A 154 22.66 -35.42 -1.47
CA LEU A 154 22.21 -34.05 -1.32
C LEU A 154 23.13 -33.21 -0.42
N GLN A 155 23.58 -33.80 0.70
CA GLN A 155 24.58 -33.15 1.58
C GLN A 155 25.91 -32.92 0.86
N SER A 156 26.37 -33.89 0.05
CA SER A 156 27.60 -33.76 -0.72
C SER A 156 27.53 -32.67 -1.78
N GLU A 157 26.37 -32.52 -2.42
CA GLU A 157 26.07 -31.40 -3.33
C GLU A 157 26.06 -30.05 -2.57
N CYS A 158 25.43 -29.97 -1.42
CA CYS A 158 25.42 -28.76 -0.60
C CYS A 158 26.86 -28.34 -0.23
N ARG A 159 27.72 -29.30 0.13
CA ARG A 159 29.15 -29.05 0.45
C ARG A 159 29.92 -28.55 -0.78
N PHE A 160 29.65 -29.07 -1.93
CA PHE A 160 30.27 -28.62 -3.19
C PHE A 160 29.83 -27.22 -3.55
N TRP A 161 28.53 -26.95 -3.53
CA TRP A 161 27.98 -25.67 -3.92
C TRP A 161 28.23 -24.53 -2.92
N ASN A 162 28.55 -24.84 -1.65
CA ASN A 162 28.95 -23.83 -0.68
C ASN A 162 30.09 -22.93 -1.16
N HIS A 163 31.05 -23.49 -1.92
CA HIS A 163 32.15 -22.70 -2.47
C HIS A 163 31.75 -21.60 -3.44
N ASN A 164 30.68 -21.81 -4.21
CA ASN A 164 30.20 -20.84 -5.19
C ASN A 164 28.99 -20.03 -4.72
N LEU A 165 28.26 -20.54 -3.75
CA LEU A 165 27.00 -20.01 -3.22
C LEU A 165 27.01 -20.08 -1.69
N PRO A 166 27.97 -19.42 -0.99
CA PRO A 166 28.11 -19.54 0.46
C PRO A 166 26.86 -19.03 1.19
N PHE A 167 26.20 -18.01 0.68
CA PHE A 167 24.97 -17.45 1.24
C PHE A 167 23.75 -18.40 1.15
N MET A 168 23.74 -19.37 0.22
CA MET A 168 22.66 -20.37 0.09
C MET A 168 22.95 -21.66 0.85
N PHE A 169 24.23 -22.06 0.87
CA PHE A 169 24.69 -23.30 1.49
C PHE A 169 25.62 -23.01 2.68
N GLU A 170 25.23 -22.01 3.50
CA GLU A 170 26.01 -21.54 4.63
C GLU A 170 26.43 -22.63 5.61
N ASN A 171 27.50 -22.32 6.34
CA ASN A 171 27.97 -23.09 7.48
C ASN A 171 28.35 -24.55 7.19
N VAL A 172 28.37 -25.00 5.96
CA VAL A 172 28.79 -26.33 5.59
C VAL A 172 30.24 -26.54 6.03
N GLY A 173 30.47 -27.59 6.85
CA GLY A 173 31.77 -27.86 7.46
C GLY A 173 32.05 -27.22 8.83
N LYS A 174 31.21 -26.23 9.25
CA LYS A 174 31.18 -25.68 10.61
C LYS A 174 30.13 -26.44 11.46
N GLU A 175 30.10 -26.17 12.77
CA GLU A 175 29.15 -26.82 13.70
C GLU A 175 27.68 -26.57 13.31
N ALA A 176 27.36 -25.35 12.89
CA ALA A 176 26.01 -24.98 12.40
C ALA A 176 25.60 -25.78 11.14
N GLY A 177 26.51 -26.05 10.22
CA GLY A 177 26.23 -26.86 9.02
C GLY A 177 25.95 -28.33 9.32
N ARG A 178 26.50 -28.85 10.41
CA ARG A 178 26.19 -30.20 10.88
C ARG A 178 24.78 -30.28 11.49
N VAL A 179 24.29 -29.18 12.07
CA VAL A 179 22.87 -29.09 12.50
C VAL A 179 21.91 -29.09 11.29
N ASP A 180 22.26 -28.43 10.19
CA ASP A 180 21.48 -28.53 8.92
C ASP A 180 21.39 -30.01 8.46
N GLU A 181 22.49 -30.75 8.54
CA GLU A 181 22.52 -32.19 8.17
C GLU A 181 21.69 -33.03 9.14
N LEU A 182 21.77 -32.75 10.45
CA LEU A 182 21.00 -33.42 11.50
C LEU A 182 19.50 -33.22 11.36
N LEU A 183 19.06 -31.99 11.01
CA LEU A 183 17.68 -31.61 10.87
C LEU A 183 17.16 -31.74 9.42
N MET A 184 17.89 -32.43 8.55
CA MET A 184 17.45 -32.69 7.17
C MET A 184 16.10 -33.45 7.16
N PRO A 185 15.11 -33.01 6.38
CA PRO A 185 13.83 -33.72 6.24
C PRO A 185 14.02 -35.17 5.80
N ALA A 186 13.30 -36.08 6.40
CA ALA A 186 13.18 -37.46 5.93
C ALA A 186 12.19 -37.55 4.75
N ASP A 187 12.12 -38.70 4.09
CA ASP A 187 11.12 -39.08 3.08
C ASP A 187 11.05 -38.14 1.84
N LEU A 188 12.16 -37.47 1.50
CA LEU A 188 12.23 -36.57 0.35
C LEU A 188 11.91 -37.25 -0.99
N LEU A 189 12.07 -38.58 -1.09
CA LEU A 189 11.76 -39.38 -2.28
C LEU A 189 10.32 -39.85 -2.35
N ALA A 190 9.53 -39.68 -1.30
CA ALA A 190 8.13 -40.12 -1.24
C ALA A 190 7.25 -39.41 -2.29
N GLU A 191 6.19 -40.09 -2.70
CA GLU A 191 5.17 -39.46 -3.55
C GLU A 191 4.49 -38.31 -2.79
N GLY A 192 4.32 -37.14 -3.45
CA GLY A 192 3.77 -35.94 -2.83
C GLY A 192 4.73 -35.21 -1.86
N SER A 193 6.01 -35.61 -1.78
CA SER A 193 7.02 -34.86 -1.02
C SER A 193 7.27 -33.47 -1.60
N VAL A 194 7.82 -32.57 -0.77
CA VAL A 194 8.18 -31.22 -1.21
C VAL A 194 9.08 -31.22 -2.45
N LEU A 195 10.03 -32.16 -2.52
CA LEU A 195 10.92 -32.33 -3.66
C LEU A 195 10.16 -32.68 -4.94
N ARG A 196 9.22 -33.66 -4.88
CA ARG A 196 8.43 -34.09 -6.03
C ARG A 196 7.50 -32.96 -6.50
N ASN A 197 6.87 -32.29 -5.56
CA ASN A 197 5.99 -31.17 -5.85
C ASN A 197 6.77 -29.97 -6.44
N ALA A 198 7.99 -29.71 -6.00
CA ALA A 198 8.85 -28.69 -6.61
C ALA A 198 9.15 -28.98 -8.07
N VAL A 199 9.43 -30.26 -8.42
CA VAL A 199 9.66 -30.67 -9.82
C VAL A 199 8.40 -30.48 -10.67
N GLU A 200 7.23 -30.75 -10.13
CA GLU A 200 5.95 -30.59 -10.83
C GLU A 200 5.60 -29.12 -11.10
N VAL A 201 5.82 -28.25 -10.11
CA VAL A 201 5.34 -26.87 -10.14
C VAL A 201 6.35 -25.93 -10.78
N MET A 202 7.67 -26.13 -10.57
CA MET A 202 8.72 -25.34 -11.20
C MET A 202 9.10 -25.97 -12.55
N THR A 203 8.25 -25.77 -13.56
CA THR A 203 8.50 -26.30 -14.91
C THR A 203 9.66 -25.55 -15.60
N PRO A 204 10.32 -26.14 -16.61
CA PRO A 204 11.34 -25.44 -17.39
C PRO A 204 10.82 -24.13 -18.02
N GLU A 205 9.57 -24.12 -18.47
CA GLU A 205 8.91 -22.92 -19.02
C GLU A 205 8.71 -21.85 -17.96
N ASP A 206 8.19 -22.19 -16.77
CA ASP A 206 7.99 -21.24 -15.68
C ASP A 206 9.30 -20.70 -15.10
N CYS A 207 10.38 -21.48 -15.17
CA CYS A 207 11.74 -21.05 -14.80
C CYS A 207 12.44 -20.23 -15.92
N GLY A 208 11.83 -20.07 -17.09
CA GLY A 208 12.35 -19.24 -18.17
C GLY A 208 13.56 -19.85 -18.89
N VAL A 209 13.58 -21.17 -19.13
CA VAL A 209 14.72 -21.82 -19.84
C VAL A 209 14.91 -21.31 -21.26
N ASP A 210 13.80 -20.96 -21.92
CA ASP A 210 13.79 -20.41 -23.30
C ASP A 210 13.97 -18.87 -23.31
N ASP A 211 14.00 -18.23 -22.15
CA ASP A 211 14.25 -16.79 -22.01
C ASP A 211 15.74 -16.52 -21.75
N PRO A 212 16.42 -15.75 -22.60
CA PRO A 212 17.84 -15.42 -22.40
C PRO A 212 18.16 -14.77 -21.06
N SER A 213 17.19 -14.06 -20.47
CA SER A 213 17.34 -13.43 -19.15
C SER A 213 17.06 -14.39 -17.98
N GLY A 214 16.45 -15.55 -18.24
CA GLY A 214 15.95 -16.48 -17.20
C GLY A 214 14.85 -15.86 -16.35
N ASN A 215 13.89 -16.64 -15.91
CA ASN A 215 12.84 -16.14 -15.01
C ASN A 215 13.21 -16.43 -13.53
N VAL A 216 14.08 -15.61 -12.96
CA VAL A 216 14.47 -15.71 -11.53
C VAL A 216 13.36 -15.21 -10.59
N GLU A 217 12.34 -14.51 -11.09
CA GLU A 217 11.22 -14.00 -10.30
C GLU A 217 10.41 -15.12 -9.62
N ILE A 218 10.39 -16.33 -10.22
CA ILE A 218 9.71 -17.48 -9.63
C ILE A 218 10.17 -17.75 -8.20
N ILE A 219 11.43 -17.48 -7.90
CA ILE A 219 12.04 -17.65 -6.56
C ILE A 219 11.43 -16.66 -5.57
N GLY A 220 11.29 -15.40 -5.99
CA GLY A 220 10.66 -14.36 -5.18
C GLY A 220 9.18 -14.62 -4.89
N TRP A 221 8.44 -15.12 -5.88
CA TRP A 221 7.04 -15.55 -5.69
C TRP A 221 6.92 -16.71 -4.70
N LEU A 222 7.78 -17.71 -4.80
CA LEU A 222 7.79 -18.85 -3.88
C LEU A 222 8.08 -18.41 -2.45
N TYR A 223 9.01 -17.47 -2.24
CA TYR A 223 9.26 -16.88 -0.93
C TYR A 223 8.03 -16.19 -0.36
N GLN A 224 7.41 -15.30 -1.15
CA GLN A 224 6.21 -14.58 -0.71
C GLN A 224 5.08 -15.51 -0.29
N TYR A 225 4.85 -16.56 -1.08
CA TYR A 225 3.79 -17.52 -0.77
C TYR A 225 4.12 -18.41 0.43
N TYR A 226 5.38 -18.76 0.62
CA TYR A 226 5.82 -19.53 1.78
C TYR A 226 5.52 -18.81 3.10
N ILE A 227 5.71 -17.49 3.17
CA ILE A 227 5.47 -16.71 4.39
C ILE A 227 4.05 -16.15 4.49
N SER A 228 3.18 -16.39 3.50
CA SER A 228 1.83 -15.79 3.43
C SER A 228 0.93 -16.17 4.63
N GLU A 229 1.03 -17.38 5.15
CA GLU A 229 0.31 -17.80 6.36
C GLU A 229 0.76 -17.01 7.59
N ARG A 230 2.08 -16.86 7.77
CA ARG A 230 2.65 -16.07 8.87
C ARG A 230 2.23 -14.60 8.77
N LYS A 231 2.22 -14.03 7.57
CA LYS A 231 1.70 -12.69 7.31
C LYS A 231 0.25 -12.53 7.78
N ASN A 232 -0.62 -13.48 7.45
CA ASN A 232 -2.02 -13.45 7.85
C ASN A 232 -2.19 -13.53 9.38
N GLU A 233 -1.40 -14.37 10.07
CA GLU A 233 -1.38 -14.45 11.53
C GLU A 233 -1.02 -13.11 12.17
N VAL A 234 0.03 -12.46 11.69
CA VAL A 234 0.49 -11.16 12.21
C VAL A 234 -0.55 -10.08 11.94
N MET A 235 -1.15 -10.05 10.73
CA MET A 235 -2.21 -9.08 10.38
C MET A 235 -3.47 -9.26 11.25
N ASP A 236 -3.84 -10.50 11.58
CA ASP A 236 -4.95 -10.78 12.52
C ASP A 236 -4.58 -10.38 13.96
N GLY A 237 -3.32 -10.51 14.33
CA GLY A 237 -2.78 -9.99 15.58
C GLY A 237 -2.96 -8.47 15.71
N PHE A 238 -2.69 -7.70 14.65
CA PHE A 238 -2.88 -6.25 14.61
C PHE A 238 -4.34 -5.84 14.85
N LYS A 239 -5.30 -6.61 14.34
CA LYS A 239 -6.74 -6.39 14.63
C LYS A 239 -7.06 -6.55 16.12
N LYS A 240 -6.26 -7.33 16.85
CA LYS A 240 -6.37 -7.57 18.30
C LYS A 240 -5.43 -6.67 19.12
N ASN A 241 -4.89 -5.58 18.53
CA ASN A 241 -3.92 -4.66 19.14
C ASN A 241 -2.56 -5.27 19.50
N HIS A 242 -2.18 -6.41 18.90
CA HIS A 242 -0.81 -6.91 18.97
C HIS A 242 0.15 -5.93 18.26
N LYS A 243 1.43 -5.91 18.67
CA LYS A 243 2.48 -5.08 18.09
C LYS A 243 3.54 -6.00 17.48
N ALA A 244 4.05 -5.64 16.30
CA ALA A 244 5.07 -6.43 15.65
C ALA A 244 6.37 -6.48 16.47
N GLY A 245 6.83 -7.68 16.79
CA GLY A 245 8.19 -7.95 17.25
C GLY A 245 9.18 -8.04 16.08
N ALA A 246 10.49 -8.17 16.37
CA ALA A 246 11.53 -8.25 15.35
C ALA A 246 11.27 -9.34 14.30
N GLU A 247 10.94 -10.56 14.72
CA GLU A 247 10.63 -11.69 13.82
C GLU A 247 9.35 -11.52 13.00
N GLU A 248 8.48 -10.59 13.38
CA GLU A 248 7.19 -10.35 12.71
C GLU A 248 7.27 -9.21 11.69
N ILE A 249 8.27 -8.32 11.81
CA ILE A 249 8.44 -7.18 10.90
C ILE A 249 8.56 -7.64 9.44
N PRO A 250 9.42 -8.61 9.07
CA PRO A 250 9.51 -9.09 7.69
C PRO A 250 8.18 -9.61 7.15
N ALA A 251 7.48 -10.45 7.91
CA ALA A 251 6.19 -11.00 7.50
C ALA A 251 5.08 -9.93 7.40
N ALA A 252 5.08 -8.95 8.31
CA ALA A 252 4.10 -7.87 8.34
C ALA A 252 4.24 -6.88 7.19
N THR A 253 5.46 -6.66 6.70
CA THR A 253 5.78 -5.57 5.77
C THR A 253 6.08 -6.05 4.35
N GLN A 254 6.23 -7.36 4.15
CA GLN A 254 6.53 -7.87 2.81
C GLN A 254 5.38 -7.63 1.83
N LEU A 255 5.72 -6.97 0.73
CA LEU A 255 4.82 -6.70 -0.38
C LEU A 255 5.61 -6.82 -1.69
N PHE A 256 5.14 -7.70 -2.59
CA PHE A 256 5.81 -7.90 -3.87
C PHE A 256 5.53 -6.73 -4.82
N THR A 257 6.56 -6.23 -5.48
CA THR A 257 6.43 -5.12 -6.44
C THR A 257 6.11 -5.69 -7.83
N PRO A 258 5.02 -5.28 -8.50
CA PRO A 258 4.74 -5.68 -9.86
C PRO A 258 5.88 -5.34 -10.84
N ASP A 259 6.18 -6.23 -11.78
CA ASP A 259 7.28 -6.08 -12.74
C ASP A 259 7.26 -4.72 -13.48
N TRP A 260 6.09 -4.27 -13.92
CA TRP A 260 5.99 -2.99 -14.61
C TRP A 260 6.40 -1.78 -13.72
N ILE A 261 6.16 -1.86 -12.39
CA ILE A 261 6.61 -0.81 -11.43
C ILE A 261 8.12 -0.89 -11.26
N VAL A 262 8.68 -2.10 -11.17
CA VAL A 262 10.14 -2.29 -11.11
C VAL A 262 10.81 -1.67 -12.33
N ARG A 263 10.31 -1.98 -13.53
CA ARG A 263 10.80 -1.39 -14.79
C ARG A 263 10.70 0.12 -14.78
N TYR A 264 9.54 0.65 -14.42
CA TYR A 264 9.34 2.10 -14.31
C TYR A 264 10.35 2.75 -13.37
N LEU A 265 10.54 2.20 -12.16
CA LEU A 265 11.46 2.77 -11.18
C LEU A 265 12.91 2.74 -11.66
N VAL A 266 13.40 1.59 -12.11
CA VAL A 266 14.79 1.44 -12.56
C VAL A 266 15.07 2.26 -13.81
N GLN A 267 14.17 2.28 -14.81
CA GLN A 267 14.32 3.06 -16.03
C GLN A 267 14.35 4.57 -15.76
N ASN A 268 13.53 5.06 -14.81
CA ASN A 268 13.45 6.48 -14.48
C ASN A 268 14.37 6.92 -13.33
N THR A 269 15.25 6.04 -12.84
CA THR A 269 16.34 6.36 -11.90
C THR A 269 17.69 6.04 -12.54
N VAL A 270 18.06 4.77 -12.65
CA VAL A 270 19.34 4.33 -13.24
C VAL A 270 19.42 4.72 -14.72
N GLY A 271 18.37 4.41 -15.49
CA GLY A 271 18.28 4.80 -16.90
C GLY A 271 18.31 6.33 -17.06
N ARG A 272 17.65 7.08 -16.16
CA ARG A 272 17.67 8.54 -16.17
C ARG A 272 19.08 9.10 -15.98
N LEU A 273 19.85 8.59 -15.03
CA LEU A 273 21.25 9.00 -14.81
C LEU A 273 22.13 8.75 -16.03
N TRP A 274 21.97 7.59 -16.67
CA TRP A 274 22.69 7.27 -17.89
C TRP A 274 22.36 8.25 -19.02
N MET A 275 21.06 8.45 -19.29
CA MET A 275 20.61 9.35 -20.36
C MET A 275 20.98 10.82 -20.12
N GLN A 276 21.05 11.27 -18.86
CA GLN A 276 21.50 12.62 -18.55
C GLN A 276 22.98 12.83 -18.88
N SER A 277 23.82 11.84 -18.66
CA SER A 277 25.26 11.88 -18.92
C SER A 277 25.63 11.48 -20.34
N HIS A 278 24.78 10.70 -21.02
CA HIS A 278 24.99 10.16 -22.37
C HIS A 278 23.78 10.46 -23.28
N PRO A 279 23.57 11.74 -23.66
CA PRO A 279 22.37 12.15 -24.41
C PRO A 279 22.28 11.55 -25.81
N ASP A 280 23.39 11.06 -26.37
CA ASP A 280 23.43 10.38 -27.68
C ASP A 280 23.03 8.91 -27.63
N SER A 281 22.90 8.31 -26.43
CA SER A 281 22.47 6.93 -26.26
C SER A 281 21.05 6.73 -26.80
N GLN A 282 20.81 5.57 -27.42
CA GLN A 282 19.49 5.20 -27.94
C GLN A 282 18.81 4.10 -27.09
N LEU A 283 19.39 3.72 -25.94
CA LEU A 283 18.87 2.63 -25.10
C LEU A 283 17.46 2.92 -24.56
N TYR A 284 17.13 4.19 -24.36
CA TYR A 284 15.78 4.58 -23.91
C TYR A 284 14.65 4.03 -24.81
N LYS A 285 14.94 3.72 -26.08
CA LYS A 285 13.96 3.11 -27.01
C LYS A 285 13.56 1.69 -26.63
N ASN A 286 14.40 1.00 -25.86
CA ASN A 286 14.14 -0.32 -25.33
C ASN A 286 13.39 -0.28 -23.99
N TRP A 287 13.32 0.90 -23.35
CA TRP A 287 12.78 1.09 -22.01
C TRP A 287 11.35 1.60 -22.04
N ASN A 288 10.41 0.69 -22.11
CA ASN A 288 8.99 0.98 -22.36
C ASN A 288 8.32 1.90 -21.32
N TYR A 289 8.79 1.94 -20.08
CA TYR A 289 8.27 2.79 -19.02
C TYR A 289 9.15 4.02 -18.73
N TYR A 290 10.16 4.28 -19.57
CA TYR A 290 10.97 5.48 -19.46
C TYR A 290 10.17 6.70 -19.93
N ILE A 291 10.07 7.71 -19.09
CA ILE A 291 9.42 8.99 -19.42
C ILE A 291 10.50 9.92 -19.97
N GLN A 292 10.40 10.30 -21.24
CA GLN A 292 11.33 11.26 -21.83
C GLN A 292 11.13 12.67 -21.25
N PRO A 293 12.21 13.43 -20.96
CA PRO A 293 12.09 14.82 -20.54
C PRO A 293 11.49 15.66 -21.67
N SER A 294 10.73 16.69 -21.32
CA SER A 294 10.22 17.66 -22.28
C SER A 294 11.36 18.49 -22.90
N GLU A 295 11.15 19.07 -24.09
CA GLU A 295 12.16 19.90 -24.76
C GLU A 295 12.59 21.10 -23.92
N ASP A 296 11.67 21.69 -23.14
CA ASP A 296 11.95 22.78 -22.22
C ASP A 296 12.90 22.36 -21.07
N ASP A 297 12.89 21.08 -20.68
CA ASP A 297 13.77 20.54 -19.64
C ASP A 297 15.20 20.27 -20.16
N SER A 298 15.38 20.18 -21.48
CA SER A 298 16.68 19.86 -22.12
C SER A 298 17.60 21.08 -22.26
N ALA A 299 17.08 22.30 -22.09
CA ALA A 299 17.77 23.54 -22.43
C ALA A 299 18.54 24.20 -21.25
N GLY A 300 18.57 23.61 -20.05
CA GLY A 300 19.18 24.21 -18.87
C GLY A 300 20.56 23.63 -18.51
N ASN A 301 21.54 24.49 -18.24
CA ASN A 301 22.79 24.12 -17.57
C ASN A 301 22.51 23.87 -16.08
N GLU A 302 21.79 22.82 -15.73
CA GLU A 302 21.66 22.39 -14.33
C GLU A 302 22.78 21.40 -13.99
N ASP A 303 23.23 21.43 -12.74
CA ASP A 303 24.18 20.44 -12.23
C ASP A 303 23.51 19.06 -12.27
N ILE A 304 24.22 18.08 -12.78
CA ILE A 304 23.80 16.66 -12.86
C ILE A 304 24.84 15.80 -12.14
N LEU A 305 24.45 14.64 -11.66
CA LEU A 305 25.42 13.64 -11.24
C LEU A 305 26.10 13.08 -12.49
N ASN A 306 27.37 13.42 -12.68
CA ASN A 306 28.13 13.02 -13.88
C ASN A 306 28.53 11.53 -13.79
N ILE A 307 27.96 10.72 -14.64
CA ILE A 307 28.28 9.30 -14.82
C ILE A 307 29.22 9.17 -16.02
N GLN A 308 30.48 8.81 -15.79
CA GLN A 308 31.48 8.70 -16.84
C GLN A 308 31.59 7.27 -17.40
N ALA A 309 31.36 6.28 -16.56
CA ALA A 309 31.45 4.86 -16.92
C ALA A 309 30.30 4.07 -16.28
N PRO A 310 29.94 2.91 -16.82
CA PRO A 310 28.90 2.06 -16.24
C PRO A 310 29.13 1.72 -14.77
N GLU A 311 30.38 1.59 -14.33
CA GLU A 311 30.78 1.29 -12.95
C GLU A 311 30.39 2.40 -11.95
N ASP A 312 30.17 3.64 -12.42
CA ASP A 312 29.74 4.76 -11.58
C ASP A 312 28.26 4.64 -11.19
N LEU A 313 27.47 3.86 -11.97
CA LEU A 313 26.05 3.62 -11.70
C LEU A 313 25.86 2.64 -10.54
N THR A 314 26.13 3.09 -9.32
CA THR A 314 25.86 2.29 -8.11
C THR A 314 24.37 2.35 -7.74
N VAL A 315 23.75 1.19 -7.61
CA VAL A 315 22.30 1.03 -7.35
C VAL A 315 22.10 0.28 -6.04
N CYS A 316 21.32 0.84 -5.13
CA CYS A 316 21.02 0.19 -3.86
C CYS A 316 19.52 -0.01 -3.67
N ASP A 317 19.15 -1.20 -3.18
CA ASP A 317 17.84 -1.45 -2.58
C ASP A 317 18.02 -1.71 -1.09
N PRO A 318 17.64 -0.77 -0.21
CA PRO A 318 17.88 -0.86 1.23
C PRO A 318 16.86 -1.73 1.99
N ALA A 319 15.92 -2.35 1.30
CA ALA A 319 14.96 -3.34 1.80
C ALA A 319 14.65 -4.33 0.68
N CYS A 320 15.70 -4.99 0.18
CA CYS A 320 15.69 -5.66 -1.12
C CYS A 320 14.80 -6.91 -1.19
N GLY A 321 14.35 -7.45 -0.06
CA GLY A 321 13.59 -8.70 -0.06
C GLY A 321 14.33 -9.80 -0.82
N SER A 322 13.67 -10.42 -1.78
CA SER A 322 14.27 -11.43 -2.67
C SER A 322 15.03 -10.85 -3.88
N GLY A 323 15.31 -9.54 -3.90
CA GLY A 323 16.16 -8.89 -4.90
C GLY A 323 15.49 -8.50 -6.21
N HIS A 324 14.18 -8.39 -6.24
CA HIS A 324 13.41 -8.17 -7.47
C HIS A 324 13.78 -6.86 -8.21
N MET A 325 13.97 -5.75 -7.48
CA MET A 325 14.45 -4.49 -8.07
C MET A 325 15.85 -4.65 -8.69
N LEU A 326 16.75 -5.33 -7.97
CA LEU A 326 18.14 -5.50 -8.36
C LEU A 326 18.31 -6.44 -9.56
N THR A 327 17.43 -7.44 -9.70
CA THR A 327 17.48 -8.36 -10.87
C THR A 327 17.12 -7.65 -12.18
N TYR A 328 16.16 -6.71 -12.16
CA TYR A 328 15.89 -5.90 -13.35
C TYR A 328 16.96 -4.80 -13.57
N ALA A 329 17.48 -4.22 -12.48
CA ALA A 329 18.60 -3.29 -12.59
C ALA A 329 19.82 -3.97 -13.23
N PHE A 330 20.05 -5.28 -12.99
CA PHE A 330 21.07 -6.07 -13.68
C PHE A 330 20.86 -6.07 -15.20
N ASP A 331 19.63 -6.31 -15.68
CA ASP A 331 19.33 -6.34 -17.11
C ASP A 331 19.58 -4.98 -17.77
N LEU A 332 19.12 -3.91 -17.16
CA LEU A 332 19.33 -2.55 -17.68
C LEU A 332 20.82 -2.17 -17.70
N LEU A 333 21.56 -2.49 -16.65
CA LEU A 333 23.00 -2.27 -16.59
C LEU A 333 23.74 -3.11 -17.64
N TYR A 334 23.29 -4.34 -17.88
CA TYR A 334 23.88 -5.19 -18.89
C TYR A 334 23.81 -4.54 -20.30
N GLU A 335 22.65 -3.96 -20.66
CA GLU A 335 22.49 -3.21 -21.92
C GLU A 335 23.46 -2.00 -21.98
N ILE A 336 23.64 -1.27 -20.87
CA ILE A 336 24.55 -0.13 -20.79
C ILE A 336 26.01 -0.57 -20.99
N TYR A 337 26.44 -1.63 -20.35
CA TYR A 337 27.80 -2.18 -20.53
C TYR A 337 28.02 -2.69 -21.97
N GLU A 338 26.99 -3.28 -22.59
CA GLU A 338 27.09 -3.69 -24.01
C GLU A 338 27.20 -2.47 -24.93
N GLU A 339 26.46 -1.38 -24.69
CA GLU A 339 26.56 -0.14 -25.48
C GLU A 339 27.99 0.43 -25.41
N GLU A 340 28.61 0.40 -24.22
CA GLU A 340 30.00 0.86 -24.00
C GLU A 340 31.07 -0.13 -24.52
N GLY A 341 30.68 -1.25 -25.12
CA GLY A 341 31.58 -2.20 -25.79
C GLY A 341 32.35 -3.14 -24.88
N TYR A 342 31.91 -3.35 -23.65
CA TYR A 342 32.50 -4.33 -22.75
C TYR A 342 32.29 -5.77 -23.25
N ALA A 343 33.23 -6.65 -22.93
CA ALA A 343 33.11 -8.04 -23.36
C ALA A 343 31.95 -8.74 -22.60
N PRO A 344 31.01 -9.41 -23.31
CA PRO A 344 29.82 -10.03 -22.66
C PRO A 344 30.17 -11.03 -21.52
N SER A 345 31.34 -11.68 -21.58
CA SER A 345 31.83 -12.59 -20.53
C SER A 345 32.21 -11.88 -19.23
N ASP A 346 32.51 -10.60 -19.26
CA ASP A 346 33.01 -9.83 -18.12
C ASP A 346 31.90 -9.02 -17.44
N ILE A 347 30.95 -8.54 -18.23
CA ILE A 347 29.82 -7.70 -17.80
C ILE A 347 29.14 -8.25 -16.52
N PRO A 348 28.71 -9.53 -16.43
CA PRO A 348 28.03 -10.03 -15.24
C PRO A 348 28.84 -9.88 -13.93
N GLY A 349 30.16 -10.09 -14.04
CA GLY A 349 31.06 -9.94 -12.89
C GLY A 349 31.24 -8.47 -12.49
N LEU A 350 31.31 -7.56 -13.45
CA LEU A 350 31.44 -6.13 -13.22
C LEU A 350 30.18 -5.57 -12.54
N ILE A 351 29.00 -5.94 -13.03
CA ILE A 351 27.72 -5.51 -12.47
C ILE A 351 27.61 -5.91 -10.97
N LEU A 352 27.87 -7.18 -10.66
CA LEU A 352 27.78 -7.65 -9.27
C LEU A 352 28.85 -7.03 -8.36
N LYS A 353 30.04 -6.75 -8.88
CA LYS A 353 31.11 -6.16 -8.10
C LYS A 353 30.96 -4.67 -7.85
N HIS A 354 30.49 -3.90 -8.86
CA HIS A 354 30.55 -2.44 -8.83
C HIS A 354 29.20 -1.77 -8.70
N ASN A 355 28.12 -2.36 -9.24
CA ASN A 355 26.88 -1.63 -9.42
C ASN A 355 25.78 -1.98 -8.40
N LEU A 356 25.54 -3.26 -8.10
CA LEU A 356 24.35 -3.69 -7.35
C LEU A 356 24.64 -3.92 -5.88
N TYR A 357 23.81 -3.30 -5.03
CA TYR A 357 23.89 -3.40 -3.57
C TYR A 357 22.50 -3.61 -3.00
N GLY A 358 22.36 -4.56 -2.07
CA GLY A 358 21.10 -4.81 -1.36
C GLY A 358 21.30 -4.86 0.14
N MET A 359 20.33 -4.42 0.91
CA MET A 359 20.27 -4.55 2.37
C MET A 359 18.96 -5.23 2.75
N GLU A 360 19.02 -6.20 3.68
CA GLU A 360 17.83 -6.93 4.11
C GLU A 360 17.96 -7.35 5.57
N ILE A 361 16.87 -7.26 6.34
CA ILE A 361 16.82 -7.71 7.74
C ILE A 361 16.49 -9.20 7.88
N ASP A 362 15.85 -9.80 6.86
CA ASP A 362 15.56 -11.24 6.84
C ASP A 362 16.69 -11.98 6.13
N GLU A 363 17.48 -12.73 6.89
CA GLU A 363 18.58 -13.60 6.40
C GLU A 363 18.14 -14.47 5.21
N ARG A 364 16.89 -14.91 5.23
CA ARG A 364 16.30 -15.81 4.24
C ARG A 364 16.07 -15.11 2.91
N ALA A 365 15.54 -13.90 2.97
CA ALA A 365 15.31 -13.06 1.80
C ALA A 365 16.64 -12.58 1.21
N ALA A 366 17.60 -12.19 2.05
CA ALA A 366 18.95 -11.81 1.63
C ALA A 366 19.65 -12.92 0.84
N SER A 367 19.58 -14.16 1.34
CA SER A 367 20.13 -15.35 0.65
C SER A 367 19.49 -15.58 -0.72
N LEU A 368 18.16 -15.39 -0.84
CA LEU A 368 17.46 -15.51 -2.12
C LEU A 368 17.80 -14.39 -3.08
N ALA A 369 17.97 -13.15 -2.60
CA ALA A 369 18.40 -12.03 -3.43
C ALA A 369 19.80 -12.28 -4.01
N ALA A 370 20.73 -12.73 -3.19
CA ALA A 370 22.08 -13.11 -3.63
C ALA A 370 22.04 -14.26 -4.65
N PHE A 371 21.19 -15.27 -4.41
CA PHE A 371 20.98 -16.37 -5.33
C PHE A 371 20.40 -15.91 -6.68
N ALA A 372 19.35 -15.10 -6.67
CA ALA A 372 18.72 -14.60 -7.89
C ALA A 372 19.70 -13.81 -8.77
N LEU A 373 20.49 -12.91 -8.16
CA LEU A 373 21.53 -12.15 -8.87
C LEU A 373 22.63 -13.05 -9.43
N THR A 374 23.06 -14.05 -8.65
CA THR A 374 24.07 -15.01 -9.10
C THR A 374 23.57 -15.86 -10.27
N MET A 375 22.29 -16.28 -10.25
CA MET A 375 21.69 -17.04 -11.35
C MET A 375 21.55 -16.18 -12.61
N LYS A 376 21.16 -14.89 -12.47
CA LYS A 376 21.19 -13.92 -13.56
C LYS A 376 22.60 -13.84 -14.19
N ALA A 377 23.62 -13.60 -13.38
CA ALA A 377 24.99 -13.54 -13.86
C ALA A 377 25.44 -14.84 -14.55
N ARG A 378 25.03 -15.97 -14.01
CA ARG A 378 25.34 -17.29 -14.57
C ARG A 378 24.64 -17.56 -15.90
N SER A 379 23.44 -17.08 -16.12
CA SER A 379 22.71 -17.21 -17.39
C SER A 379 23.44 -16.51 -18.52
N HIS A 380 24.03 -15.34 -18.27
CA HIS A 380 24.81 -14.57 -19.24
C HIS A 380 26.26 -15.07 -19.42
N SER A 381 26.84 -15.80 -18.43
CA SER A 381 28.22 -16.26 -18.53
C SER A 381 28.40 -17.70 -18.04
N ARG A 382 28.59 -18.65 -18.98
CA ARG A 382 28.81 -20.08 -18.64
C ARG A 382 29.98 -20.33 -17.69
N ARG A 383 30.94 -19.43 -17.62
CA ARG A 383 32.15 -19.54 -16.79
C ARG A 383 32.06 -18.71 -15.51
N PHE A 384 30.90 -18.14 -15.20
CA PHE A 384 30.74 -17.20 -14.09
C PHE A 384 31.25 -17.76 -12.76
N PHE A 385 30.86 -18.98 -12.38
CA PHE A 385 31.31 -19.61 -11.13
C PHE A 385 32.83 -19.77 -10.99
N LYS A 386 33.62 -19.66 -12.07
CA LYS A 386 35.07 -19.66 -11.99
C LYS A 386 35.68 -18.34 -11.55
N LYS A 387 34.88 -17.25 -11.60
CA LYS A 387 35.32 -15.90 -11.26
C LYS A 387 35.19 -15.59 -9.77
N GLN A 388 34.44 -16.39 -9.01
CA GLN A 388 34.20 -16.24 -7.57
C GLN A 388 33.75 -14.81 -7.18
N VAL A 389 32.79 -14.24 -7.92
CA VAL A 389 32.21 -12.94 -7.63
C VAL A 389 30.93 -13.14 -6.81
N GLU A 390 30.89 -12.58 -5.62
CA GLU A 390 29.72 -12.59 -4.75
C GLU A 390 28.90 -11.31 -4.93
N PRO A 391 27.54 -11.37 -4.91
CA PRO A 391 26.69 -10.19 -4.90
C PRO A 391 26.83 -9.38 -3.60
N ASN A 392 26.79 -8.05 -3.69
CA ASN A 392 26.83 -7.17 -2.51
C ASN A 392 25.46 -7.11 -1.82
N ILE A 393 25.01 -8.22 -1.26
CA ILE A 393 23.79 -8.30 -0.46
C ILE A 393 24.17 -8.40 1.02
N GLN A 394 23.87 -7.35 1.78
CA GLN A 394 24.19 -7.27 3.20
C GLN A 394 22.95 -7.64 4.04
N HIS A 395 23.06 -8.74 4.77
CA HIS A 395 22.12 -9.03 5.86
C HIS A 395 22.37 -8.06 7.02
N ILE A 396 21.34 -7.31 7.42
CA ILE A 396 21.42 -6.38 8.56
C ILE A 396 21.03 -7.13 9.82
N SER A 397 22.01 -7.62 10.54
CA SER A 397 21.88 -8.52 11.67
C SER A 397 22.17 -7.86 13.03
N PRO A 398 21.50 -8.29 14.11
CA PRO A 398 21.74 -7.74 15.44
C PRO A 398 23.08 -8.22 15.99
N ILE A 399 23.96 -7.26 16.35
CA ILE A 399 25.27 -7.53 16.96
C ILE A 399 25.41 -6.63 18.17
N ALA A 400 25.70 -7.25 19.31
CA ALA A 400 25.91 -6.55 20.57
C ALA A 400 27.18 -7.05 21.28
N PHE A 401 27.89 -6.13 21.90
CA PHE A 401 29.13 -6.41 22.67
C PHE A 401 28.90 -6.06 24.15
N LYS A 402 29.49 -6.90 25.03
CA LYS A 402 29.52 -6.65 26.46
C LYS A 402 30.57 -5.60 26.80
N GLU A 403 30.54 -5.06 28.01
CA GLU A 403 31.48 -4.02 28.43
C GLU A 403 32.95 -4.50 28.40
N ASP A 404 33.22 -5.76 28.79
CA ASP A 404 34.53 -6.38 28.69
C ASP A 404 35.02 -6.57 27.25
N GLU A 405 34.13 -7.00 26.35
CA GLU A 405 34.41 -7.10 24.92
C GLU A 405 34.68 -5.71 24.28
N VAL A 406 33.98 -4.66 24.72
CA VAL A 406 34.21 -3.29 24.26
C VAL A 406 35.58 -2.78 24.64
N VAL A 407 36.07 -3.09 25.87
CA VAL A 407 37.43 -2.76 26.28
C VAL A 407 38.45 -3.45 25.39
N GLU A 408 38.25 -4.76 25.12
CA GLU A 408 39.13 -5.55 24.25
C GLU A 408 39.12 -5.01 22.80
N LEU A 409 37.98 -4.62 22.27
CA LEU A 409 37.85 -4.00 20.94
C LEU A 409 38.58 -2.66 20.86
N ASN A 410 38.45 -1.81 21.88
CA ASN A 410 39.16 -0.54 21.93
C ASN A 410 40.68 -0.73 21.96
N ASP A 411 41.16 -1.73 22.70
CA ASP A 411 42.58 -2.08 22.73
C ASP A 411 43.03 -2.70 21.39
N LEU A 412 42.22 -3.58 20.78
CA LEU A 412 42.52 -4.24 19.52
C LEU A 412 42.66 -3.25 18.34
N TYR A 413 41.76 -2.30 18.24
CA TYR A 413 41.77 -1.31 17.17
C TYR A 413 42.43 0.02 17.56
N GLN A 414 42.98 0.12 18.77
CA GLN A 414 43.63 1.33 19.31
C GLN A 414 42.75 2.58 19.22
N VAL A 415 41.50 2.44 19.57
CA VAL A 415 40.49 3.49 19.60
C VAL A 415 39.92 3.64 21.02
N ASN A 416 39.16 4.71 21.24
CA ASN A 416 38.42 4.90 22.50
C ASN A 416 36.97 5.27 22.17
N LEU A 417 36.23 4.26 21.65
CA LEU A 417 34.83 4.43 21.30
C LEU A 417 33.93 4.01 22.47
N ASP A 418 32.85 4.73 22.65
CA ASP A 418 31.82 4.45 23.65
C ASP A 418 31.11 3.11 23.33
N SER A 419 30.65 2.43 24.38
CA SER A 419 29.87 1.20 24.26
C SER A 419 28.62 1.40 23.37
N MET A 420 28.01 2.58 23.36
CA MET A 420 26.89 2.90 22.47
C MET A 420 27.27 2.88 20.99
N VAL A 421 28.48 3.30 20.65
CA VAL A 421 29.00 3.31 19.27
C VAL A 421 29.22 1.87 18.79
N TRP A 422 29.90 1.04 19.59
CA TRP A 422 30.08 -0.38 19.27
C TRP A 422 28.76 -1.16 19.18
N ASN A 423 27.74 -0.78 19.99
CA ASN A 423 26.43 -1.42 20.03
C ASN A 423 25.38 -0.78 19.08
N THR A 424 25.82 -0.02 18.07
CA THR A 424 24.93 0.59 17.07
C THR A 424 23.99 -0.43 16.43
N TYR A 425 24.44 -1.66 16.26
CA TYR A 425 23.68 -2.74 15.62
C TYR A 425 22.99 -3.70 16.59
N ALA A 426 22.97 -3.41 17.89
CA ALA A 426 22.36 -4.30 18.89
C ALA A 426 20.86 -4.63 18.62
N LYS A 427 20.17 -3.80 17.84
CA LYS A 427 18.76 -3.93 17.46
C LYS A 427 18.56 -3.79 15.95
N ALA A 428 19.52 -4.26 15.18
CA ALA A 428 19.51 -4.13 13.73
C ALA A 428 18.35 -4.91 13.07
N ASP A 429 17.90 -5.99 13.67
CA ASP A 429 16.71 -6.77 13.31
C ASP A 429 15.37 -6.02 13.45
N VAL A 430 15.36 -4.91 14.21
CA VAL A 430 14.19 -4.03 14.39
C VAL A 430 14.30 -2.78 13.55
N TYR A 431 15.49 -2.18 13.48
CA TYR A 431 15.69 -0.87 12.84
C TYR A 431 16.13 -0.97 11.39
N GLY A 432 16.78 -2.06 10.99
CA GLY A 432 17.23 -2.30 9.62
C GLY A 432 18.04 -1.14 9.05
N SER A 433 17.80 -0.83 7.79
CA SER A 433 18.50 0.23 7.05
C SER A 433 18.17 1.66 7.52
N LEU A 434 17.25 1.83 8.49
CA LEU A 434 17.03 3.12 9.17
C LEU A 434 18.19 3.49 10.09
N ILE A 435 19.08 2.56 10.43
CA ILE A 435 20.27 2.86 11.22
C ILE A 435 21.16 3.85 10.47
N GLN A 436 21.57 4.90 11.19
CA GLN A 436 22.59 5.86 10.75
C GLN A 436 23.85 5.60 11.59
N PRO A 437 24.89 4.96 11.02
CA PRO A 437 26.12 4.71 11.78
C PRO A 437 26.78 6.02 12.25
N PRO A 438 27.28 6.07 13.50
CA PRO A 438 28.07 7.21 13.98
C PRO A 438 29.35 7.40 13.14
N GLN A 439 29.77 8.65 12.95
CA GLN A 439 30.91 8.95 12.07
C GLN A 439 32.20 8.28 12.57
N GLU A 440 32.38 8.18 13.87
CA GLU A 440 33.55 7.51 14.48
C GLU A 440 33.65 6.03 14.08
N LEU A 441 32.49 5.34 14.00
CA LEU A 441 32.44 3.96 13.55
C LEU A 441 32.65 3.86 12.03
N VAL A 442 32.17 4.82 11.26
CA VAL A 442 32.38 4.89 9.80
C VAL A 442 33.87 5.08 9.50
N ASP A 443 34.52 5.99 10.19
CA ASP A 443 35.95 6.28 10.02
C ASP A 443 36.80 5.03 10.38
N LEU A 444 36.47 4.36 11.47
CA LEU A 444 37.12 3.12 11.87
C LEU A 444 36.90 2.02 10.83
N ALA A 445 35.66 1.76 10.44
CA ALA A 445 35.34 0.74 9.45
C ALA A 445 36.00 0.97 8.08
N SER A 446 36.26 2.23 7.74
CA SER A 446 36.94 2.62 6.50
C SER A 446 38.48 2.51 6.59
N SER A 447 39.02 2.60 7.80
CA SER A 447 40.49 2.51 8.04
C SER A 447 41.01 1.10 8.17
N VAL A 448 40.13 0.15 8.52
CA VAL A 448 40.51 -1.26 8.71
C VAL A 448 40.40 -1.99 7.37
N GLU A 449 41.53 -2.38 6.78
CA GLU A 449 41.58 -3.31 5.66
C GLU A 449 41.20 -4.72 6.14
N ASP A 450 40.57 -5.53 5.30
CA ASP A 450 40.22 -6.92 5.61
C ASP A 450 41.49 -7.80 5.58
N ALA A 451 42.51 -7.49 6.41
CA ALA A 451 43.76 -8.22 6.50
C ALA A 451 43.56 -9.52 7.30
N GLU A 452 44.00 -10.62 6.72
CA GLU A 452 44.15 -11.90 7.42
C GLU A 452 45.41 -11.84 8.35
N ASP A 453 45.18 -11.48 9.61
CA ASP A 453 46.25 -11.61 10.64
C ASP A 453 46.12 -12.93 11.40
N GLU A 454 47.26 -13.52 11.80
CA GLU A 454 47.35 -14.71 12.64
C GLU A 454 46.72 -14.43 14.02
N ALA A 455 45.46 -14.87 14.21
CA ALA A 455 44.69 -14.64 15.43
C ALA A 455 44.63 -15.89 16.31
N THR A 456 44.55 -15.70 17.63
CA THR A 456 44.21 -16.79 18.60
C THR A 456 42.74 -17.16 18.47
N LEU A 457 42.32 -18.35 18.91
CA LEU A 457 40.97 -18.87 18.76
C LEU A 457 39.89 -17.96 19.41
N PHE A 458 40.24 -17.23 20.47
CA PHE A 458 39.31 -16.31 21.17
C PHE A 458 39.18 -14.98 20.43
N ASP A 459 40.27 -14.45 19.88
CA ASP A 459 40.30 -13.27 19.04
C ASP A 459 39.51 -13.48 17.74
N THR A 460 39.43 -14.72 17.25
CA THR A 460 38.73 -15.03 15.99
C THR A 460 37.24 -14.75 16.05
N PHE A 461 36.55 -15.11 17.15
CA PHE A 461 35.11 -14.91 17.28
C PHE A 461 34.73 -13.43 17.44
N LEU A 462 35.48 -12.68 18.22
CA LEU A 462 35.29 -11.25 18.39
C LEU A 462 35.53 -10.48 17.08
N ARG A 463 36.60 -10.85 16.37
CA ARG A 463 36.94 -10.29 15.06
C ARG A 463 35.89 -10.59 13.97
N GLU A 464 35.35 -11.81 13.93
CA GLU A 464 34.26 -12.14 12.98
C GLU A 464 33.04 -11.27 13.20
N ARG A 465 32.60 -11.08 14.45
CA ARG A 465 31.48 -10.19 14.78
C ARG A 465 31.78 -8.74 14.42
N THR A 466 33.00 -8.29 14.63
CA THR A 466 33.40 -6.92 14.30
C THR A 466 33.53 -6.70 12.79
N LYS A 467 34.03 -7.69 12.04
CA LYS A 467 34.01 -7.64 10.56
C LYS A 467 32.59 -7.43 10.03
N GLU A 468 31.61 -8.10 10.61
CA GLU A 468 30.20 -7.94 10.23
C GLU A 468 29.67 -6.55 10.61
N VAL A 469 30.02 -6.00 11.78
CA VAL A 469 29.71 -4.60 12.15
C VAL A 469 30.30 -3.63 11.13
N PHE A 470 31.55 -3.81 10.71
CA PHE A 470 32.18 -2.95 9.71
C PHE A 470 31.57 -3.09 8.32
N ALA A 471 31.16 -4.29 7.91
CA ALA A 471 30.47 -4.53 6.65
C ALA A 471 29.12 -3.80 6.62
N GLN A 472 28.31 -3.95 7.67
CA GLN A 472 27.05 -3.21 7.80
C GLN A 472 27.28 -1.69 7.83
N THR A 473 28.31 -1.22 8.53
CA THR A 473 28.65 0.20 8.61
C THR A 473 29.04 0.75 7.23
N ARG A 474 29.93 0.08 6.50
CA ARG A 474 30.33 0.50 5.15
C ARG A 474 29.14 0.56 4.21
N CYS A 475 28.24 -0.42 4.26
CA CYS A 475 27.05 -0.47 3.43
C CYS A 475 26.08 0.68 3.74
N LEU A 476 25.77 0.92 5.02
CA LEU A 476 24.82 1.95 5.49
C LEU A 476 25.35 3.38 5.42
N ALA A 477 26.66 3.58 5.35
CA ALA A 477 27.29 4.90 5.21
C ALA A 477 27.60 5.29 3.76
N ARG A 478 27.65 4.31 2.84
CA ARG A 478 27.97 4.54 1.42
C ARG A 478 26.92 5.41 0.74
N LYS A 479 27.37 6.22 -0.24
CA LYS A 479 26.50 6.94 -1.17
C LYS A 479 26.38 6.14 -2.46
N TYR A 480 25.14 6.00 -2.96
CA TYR A 480 24.80 5.30 -4.18
C TYR A 480 24.25 6.28 -5.21
N ALA A 481 24.58 6.11 -6.48
CA ALA A 481 24.07 6.97 -7.55
C ALA A 481 22.54 6.92 -7.64
N ALA A 482 21.99 5.72 -7.48
CA ALA A 482 20.54 5.52 -7.42
C ALA A 482 20.15 4.62 -6.22
N VAL A 483 19.02 4.91 -5.60
CA VAL A 483 18.39 4.05 -4.60
C VAL A 483 16.97 3.75 -5.04
N VAL A 484 16.61 2.47 -5.15
CA VAL A 484 15.27 2.02 -5.53
C VAL A 484 14.69 1.14 -4.41
N ALA A 485 13.48 1.43 -3.97
CA ALA A 485 12.92 0.75 -2.81
C ALA A 485 11.40 0.57 -2.87
N ASN A 486 10.95 -0.57 -2.39
CA ASN A 486 9.62 -0.75 -1.87
C ASN A 486 9.73 -0.87 -0.34
N PRO A 487 9.79 0.26 0.40
CA PRO A 487 10.05 0.25 1.83
C PRO A 487 8.92 -0.42 2.62
N PRO A 488 9.17 -0.86 3.87
CA PRO A 488 8.15 -1.47 4.70
C PRO A 488 7.01 -0.49 5.05
N TYR A 489 5.74 -0.95 4.97
CA TYR A 489 4.56 -0.17 5.38
C TYR A 489 4.08 -0.63 6.75
N MET A 490 4.31 0.19 7.76
CA MET A 490 3.83 -0.07 9.12
C MET A 490 3.55 1.24 9.85
N GLY A 491 2.26 1.55 10.03
CA GLY A 491 1.85 2.71 10.79
C GLY A 491 2.24 2.60 12.27
N THR A 492 2.50 3.73 12.92
CA THR A 492 2.90 3.85 14.35
C THR A 492 2.04 3.04 15.31
N LYS A 493 0.78 2.79 14.94
CA LYS A 493 -0.16 2.02 15.73
C LYS A 493 0.25 0.55 15.87
N ASN A 494 0.96 -0.01 14.90
CA ASN A 494 1.36 -1.42 14.82
C ASN A 494 2.82 -1.65 15.22
N MET A 495 3.62 -0.60 15.35
CA MET A 495 5.01 -0.66 15.80
C MET A 495 5.13 -1.11 17.25
N SER A 496 6.21 -1.83 17.58
CA SER A 496 6.63 -2.05 18.97
C SER A 496 6.92 -0.72 19.66
N ALA A 497 6.94 -0.70 20.99
CA ALA A 497 7.28 0.51 21.75
C ALA A 497 8.69 1.02 21.41
N GLU A 498 9.63 0.10 21.22
CA GLU A 498 11.03 0.34 20.89
C GLU A 498 11.19 0.96 19.49
N LEU A 499 10.64 0.31 18.46
CA LEU A 499 10.67 0.83 17.08
C LEU A 499 10.01 2.20 16.99
N LYS A 500 8.86 2.37 17.65
CA LYS A 500 8.15 3.65 17.69
C LYS A 500 9.00 4.75 18.29
N GLN A 501 9.70 4.47 19.40
CA GLN A 501 10.57 5.44 20.05
C GLN A 501 11.75 5.80 19.14
N PHE A 502 12.41 4.82 18.55
CA PHE A 502 13.51 5.03 17.62
C PHE A 502 13.10 5.92 16.43
N VAL A 503 11.97 5.61 15.78
CA VAL A 503 11.47 6.40 14.65
C VAL A 503 11.09 7.82 15.09
N GLN A 504 10.52 7.97 16.30
CA GLN A 504 10.17 9.29 16.84
C GLN A 504 11.42 10.14 17.11
N ASP A 505 12.48 9.54 17.64
CA ASP A 505 13.70 10.25 18.02
C ASP A 505 14.58 10.61 16.80
N ARG A 506 14.62 9.74 15.79
CA ARG A 506 15.50 9.90 14.62
C ARG A 506 14.79 10.48 13.38
N TYR A 507 13.49 10.23 13.24
CA TYR A 507 12.69 10.56 12.05
C TYR A 507 11.36 11.21 12.45
N GLU A 508 11.39 12.23 13.31
CA GLU A 508 10.17 12.84 13.88
C GLU A 508 9.15 13.25 12.80
N ASP A 509 9.60 13.78 11.68
CA ASP A 509 8.74 14.25 10.60
C ASP A 509 8.21 13.08 9.73
N GLY A 510 8.81 11.90 9.81
CA GLY A 510 8.41 10.65 9.16
C GLY A 510 7.72 9.63 10.08
N LYS A 511 7.50 9.97 11.36
CA LYS A 511 7.08 9.03 12.42
C LYS A 511 5.71 8.38 12.24
N ALA A 512 4.91 8.86 11.30
CA ALA A 512 3.55 8.35 11.10
C ALA A 512 3.52 6.92 10.54
N ASP A 513 4.49 6.57 9.71
CA ASP A 513 4.64 5.24 9.11
C ASP A 513 6.11 4.98 8.75
N LEU A 514 6.52 3.69 8.69
CA LEU A 514 7.89 3.32 8.35
C LEU A 514 8.29 3.80 6.96
N PHE A 515 7.42 3.71 5.95
CA PHE A 515 7.78 4.17 4.61
C PHE A 515 8.19 5.65 4.59
N ALA A 516 7.57 6.48 5.42
CA ALA A 516 7.92 7.90 5.51
C ALA A 516 9.29 8.10 6.18
N ALA A 517 9.60 7.34 7.23
CA ALA A 517 10.93 7.33 7.83
C ALA A 517 12.00 6.87 6.82
N PHE A 518 11.69 5.84 6.01
CA PHE A 518 12.58 5.40 4.93
C PHE A 518 12.82 6.50 3.89
N ILE A 519 11.81 7.22 3.42
CA ILE A 519 12.02 8.34 2.48
C ILE A 519 13.02 9.35 3.06
N TYR A 520 12.90 9.71 4.35
CA TYR A 520 13.87 10.59 5.00
C TYR A 520 15.27 10.01 5.02
N ARG A 521 15.41 8.73 5.38
CA ARG A 521 16.69 8.03 5.48
C ARG A 521 17.40 7.92 4.13
N LEU A 522 16.66 7.64 3.07
CA LEU A 522 17.24 7.34 1.78
C LEU A 522 17.84 8.57 1.09
N PHE A 523 17.42 9.80 1.44
CA PHE A 523 18.14 11.00 1.04
C PHE A 523 19.58 11.03 1.56
N ASP A 524 19.87 10.35 2.67
CA ASP A 524 21.21 10.25 3.21
C ASP A 524 22.07 9.22 2.46
N LEU A 525 21.48 8.33 1.68
CA LEU A 525 22.18 7.30 0.92
C LEU A 525 22.53 7.70 -0.52
N VAL A 526 22.09 8.86 -0.99
CA VAL A 526 22.45 9.37 -2.33
C VAL A 526 23.28 10.64 -2.25
N PRO A 527 24.20 10.91 -3.20
CA PRO A 527 24.84 12.21 -3.36
C PRO A 527 23.83 13.24 -3.87
N ASP A 528 24.23 14.51 -3.96
CA ASP A 528 23.43 15.53 -4.62
C ASP A 528 23.26 15.15 -6.09
N HIS A 529 22.10 15.37 -6.66
CA HIS A 529 21.62 14.91 -7.98
C HIS A 529 21.49 13.39 -8.15
N GLY A 530 21.72 12.60 -7.08
CA GLY A 530 21.41 11.18 -7.07
C GLY A 530 19.91 10.92 -7.15
N GLN A 531 19.53 9.78 -7.72
CA GLN A 531 18.13 9.43 -7.98
C GLN A 531 17.58 8.46 -6.93
N LEU A 532 16.30 8.64 -6.58
CA LEU A 532 15.58 7.77 -5.67
C LEU A 532 14.28 7.31 -6.34
N GLY A 533 13.98 6.01 -6.26
CA GLY A 533 12.75 5.43 -6.77
C GLY A 533 11.96 4.74 -5.66
N PHE A 534 10.67 5.02 -5.58
CA PHE A 534 9.82 4.51 -4.51
C PHE A 534 8.51 3.91 -5.01
N MET A 535 8.07 2.84 -4.37
CA MET A 535 6.68 2.42 -4.35
C MET A 535 6.17 2.59 -2.92
N THR A 536 5.12 3.40 -2.70
CA THR A 536 4.56 3.66 -1.35
C THR A 536 3.05 3.87 -1.40
N PRO A 537 2.35 3.81 -0.25
CA PRO A 537 0.99 4.34 -0.16
C PRO A 537 0.95 5.81 -0.54
N TYR A 538 0.02 6.23 -1.42
CA TYR A 538 -0.07 7.63 -1.85
C TYR A 538 -0.67 8.58 -0.80
N VAL A 539 -1.00 8.08 0.39
CA VAL A 539 -1.56 8.91 1.49
C VAL A 539 -0.64 10.07 1.88
N TRP A 540 0.68 9.94 1.69
CA TRP A 540 1.62 11.02 1.96
C TRP A 540 1.41 12.25 1.08
N MET A 541 0.85 12.09 -0.11
CA MET A 541 0.55 13.20 -1.02
C MET A 541 -0.47 14.18 -0.43
N PHE A 542 -1.29 13.76 0.55
CA PHE A 542 -2.49 14.50 0.93
C PHE A 542 -2.69 14.67 2.44
N ILE A 543 -2.41 13.64 3.27
CA ILE A 543 -2.79 13.63 4.68
C ILE A 543 -1.87 14.58 5.49
N SER A 544 -2.46 15.27 6.47
CA SER A 544 -1.75 16.28 7.29
C SER A 544 -0.57 15.73 8.10
N SER A 545 -0.60 14.44 8.49
CA SER A 545 0.52 13.81 9.19
C SER A 545 1.81 13.74 8.38
N TYR A 546 1.74 13.91 7.05
CA TYR A 546 2.90 13.93 6.15
C TYR A 546 3.19 15.31 5.56
N GLU A 547 2.59 16.37 6.10
CA GLU A 547 2.77 17.75 5.58
C GLU A 547 4.23 18.17 5.55
N LYS A 548 4.99 17.88 6.60
CA LYS A 548 6.42 18.20 6.68
C LYS A 548 7.27 17.43 5.66
N LEU A 549 6.92 16.17 5.41
CA LEU A 549 7.56 15.37 4.36
C LEU A 549 7.33 16.00 2.98
N ARG A 550 6.07 16.37 2.66
CA ARG A 550 5.76 17.05 1.39
C ARG A 550 6.49 18.37 1.25
N GLN A 551 6.50 19.18 2.31
CA GLN A 551 7.22 20.47 2.31
C GLN A 551 8.71 20.28 2.05
N ARG A 552 9.35 19.26 2.66
CA ARG A 552 10.75 18.92 2.36
C ARG A 552 10.93 18.57 0.89
N ILE A 553 10.11 17.65 0.36
CA ILE A 553 10.21 17.21 -1.04
C ILE A 553 10.02 18.41 -1.99
N ILE A 554 8.98 19.23 -1.80
CA ILE A 554 8.65 20.35 -2.67
C ILE A 554 9.73 21.46 -2.62
N GLN A 555 10.34 21.69 -1.45
CA GLN A 555 11.25 22.82 -1.24
C GLN A 555 12.72 22.49 -1.47
N ARG A 556 13.12 21.23 -1.28
CA ARG A 556 14.54 20.84 -1.27
C ARG A 556 14.92 19.80 -2.30
N GLU A 557 13.95 19.03 -2.74
CA GLU A 557 14.17 17.90 -3.65
C GLU A 557 13.36 18.13 -4.94
N ARG A 558 13.58 17.31 -5.96
CA ARG A 558 12.76 17.30 -7.18
C ARG A 558 11.96 16.03 -7.29
N ILE A 559 10.67 16.15 -7.59
CA ILE A 559 9.86 15.01 -8.07
C ILE A 559 10.19 14.83 -9.56
N GLY A 560 10.86 13.75 -9.92
CA GLY A 560 11.13 13.43 -11.32
C GLY A 560 9.85 13.03 -12.04
N SER A 561 9.23 11.96 -11.56
CA SER A 561 7.92 11.50 -12.06
C SER A 561 7.13 10.77 -10.98
N LEU A 562 5.79 10.68 -11.15
CA LEU A 562 4.90 9.98 -10.24
C LEU A 562 3.74 9.35 -11.00
N ILE A 563 3.47 8.05 -10.75
CA ILE A 563 2.29 7.33 -11.23
C ILE A 563 1.38 7.02 -10.05
N GLN A 564 0.17 7.57 -10.05
CA GLN A 564 -0.85 7.31 -9.05
C GLN A 564 -1.78 6.18 -9.52
N LEU A 565 -1.75 5.05 -8.83
CA LEU A 565 -2.61 3.91 -9.14
C LEU A 565 -4.06 4.15 -8.68
N GLU A 566 -5.01 3.40 -9.26
CA GLU A 566 -6.37 3.30 -8.76
C GLU A 566 -6.38 2.66 -7.36
N TYR A 567 -7.40 2.93 -6.54
CA TYR A 567 -7.47 2.50 -5.13
C TYR A 567 -7.35 0.99 -4.93
N SER A 568 -7.94 0.19 -5.83
CA SER A 568 -7.84 -1.28 -5.87
C SER A 568 -6.85 -1.78 -6.92
N GLY A 569 -6.01 -0.92 -7.43
CA GLY A 569 -5.07 -1.16 -8.53
C GLY A 569 -3.86 -2.04 -8.16
N PHE A 570 -3.88 -2.66 -6.97
CA PHE A 570 -2.80 -3.50 -6.49
C PHE A 570 -3.33 -4.85 -5.99
N GLU A 571 -2.81 -5.97 -6.52
CA GLU A 571 -3.19 -7.32 -6.08
C GLU A 571 -2.55 -7.63 -4.71
N GLY A 572 -3.34 -8.14 -3.79
CA GLY A 572 -2.86 -8.64 -2.48
C GLY A 572 -2.80 -7.62 -1.34
N ALA A 573 -3.14 -6.34 -1.58
CA ALA A 573 -3.30 -5.35 -0.52
C ALA A 573 -4.39 -4.33 -0.85
N THR A 574 -5.20 -3.96 0.13
CA THR A 574 -6.20 -2.87 0.03
C THR A 574 -5.57 -1.53 0.43
N VAL A 575 -4.39 -1.22 -0.14
CA VAL A 575 -3.65 0.01 0.16
C VAL A 575 -3.53 0.84 -1.12
N PRO A 576 -3.93 2.12 -1.09
CA PRO A 576 -3.81 2.99 -2.24
C PRO A 576 -2.32 3.31 -2.52
N ILE A 577 -1.80 2.86 -3.64
CA ILE A 577 -0.37 2.91 -4.00
C ILE A 577 -0.08 4.01 -5.01
N CYS A 578 1.10 4.62 -4.90
CA CYS A 578 1.78 5.34 -5.97
C CYS A 578 3.22 4.85 -6.13
N THR A 579 3.76 5.02 -7.31
CA THR A 579 5.19 4.83 -7.59
C THR A 579 5.77 6.14 -8.14
N PHE A 580 6.95 6.52 -7.67
CA PHE A 580 7.51 7.82 -8.02
C PHE A 580 9.04 7.85 -7.92
N THR A 581 9.63 8.82 -8.60
CA THR A 581 11.07 9.09 -8.55
C THR A 581 11.34 10.47 -7.97
N LEU A 582 12.40 10.59 -7.20
CA LEU A 582 12.91 11.84 -6.67
C LEU A 582 14.38 12.02 -7.09
N GLU A 583 14.78 13.26 -7.32
CA GLU A 583 16.18 13.68 -7.45
C GLU A 583 16.54 14.49 -6.21
N LYS A 584 17.68 14.16 -5.60
CA LYS A 584 18.17 14.92 -4.44
C LYS A 584 18.71 16.27 -4.88
N GLY A 585 18.17 17.31 -4.32
CA GLY A 585 18.50 18.69 -4.69
C GLY A 585 17.35 19.36 -5.45
N TYR A 586 17.28 20.67 -5.26
CA TYR A 586 16.21 21.45 -5.84
C TYR A 586 16.45 21.70 -7.35
N SER A 587 15.40 21.56 -8.15
CA SER A 587 15.38 21.89 -9.57
C SER A 587 14.13 22.71 -9.92
N SER A 588 14.23 23.59 -10.92
CA SER A 588 13.09 24.36 -11.43
C SER A 588 12.30 23.63 -12.51
N LYS A 589 12.78 22.49 -12.97
CA LYS A 589 12.13 21.67 -14.01
C LYS A 589 10.77 21.17 -13.58
N LYS A 590 9.88 20.97 -14.55
CA LYS A 590 8.56 20.39 -14.31
C LYS A 590 8.69 18.92 -13.89
N SER A 591 7.71 18.47 -13.14
CA SER A 591 7.54 17.06 -12.72
C SER A 591 6.50 16.39 -13.60
N ALA A 592 6.73 15.12 -13.95
CA ALA A 592 5.81 14.33 -14.76
C ALA A 592 4.87 13.50 -13.88
N PHE A 593 3.56 13.55 -14.16
CA PHE A 593 2.57 12.79 -13.41
C PHE A 593 1.68 11.96 -14.33
N VAL A 594 1.40 10.71 -13.93
CA VAL A 594 0.48 9.81 -14.63
C VAL A 594 -0.65 9.43 -13.69
N ARG A 595 -1.90 9.58 -14.14
CA ARG A 595 -3.09 9.29 -13.35
C ARG A 595 -3.80 8.04 -13.85
N LEU A 596 -3.83 7.01 -13.02
CA LEU A 596 -4.49 5.73 -13.32
C LEU A 596 -5.80 5.52 -12.53
N SER A 597 -6.24 6.51 -11.75
CA SER A 597 -7.40 6.40 -10.85
C SER A 597 -8.72 6.03 -11.53
N ASP A 598 -8.83 6.24 -12.84
CA ASP A 598 -10.04 5.97 -13.61
C ASP A 598 -10.08 4.55 -14.19
N PHE A 599 -8.97 3.80 -14.10
CA PHE A 599 -8.83 2.44 -14.64
C PHE A 599 -8.90 1.40 -13.53
N VAL A 600 -10.08 0.84 -13.29
CA VAL A 600 -10.35 -0.07 -12.18
C VAL A 600 -9.67 -1.43 -12.36
N GLY A 601 -8.95 -1.88 -11.33
CA GLY A 601 -8.38 -3.21 -11.21
C GLY A 601 -6.89 -3.32 -11.57
N ALA A 602 -6.18 -4.16 -10.83
CA ALA A 602 -4.72 -4.29 -10.89
C ALA A 602 -4.18 -4.65 -12.29
N LYS A 603 -4.88 -5.52 -13.02
CA LYS A 603 -4.45 -5.98 -14.35
C LYS A 603 -4.43 -4.88 -15.42
N GLN A 604 -5.14 -3.77 -15.19
CA GLN A 604 -5.18 -2.65 -16.14
C GLN A 604 -4.07 -1.63 -15.89
N GLN A 605 -3.51 -1.54 -14.68
CA GLN A 605 -2.62 -0.46 -14.28
C GLN A 605 -1.36 -0.40 -15.18
N GLY A 606 -0.61 -1.49 -15.31
CA GLY A 606 0.59 -1.54 -16.12
C GLY A 606 0.36 -1.23 -17.61
N PRO A 607 -0.57 -1.91 -18.30
CA PRO A 607 -0.90 -1.59 -19.70
C PRO A 607 -1.34 -0.15 -19.91
N ARG A 608 -2.16 0.43 -19.02
CA ARG A 608 -2.59 1.82 -19.13
C ARG A 608 -1.47 2.82 -18.86
N ALA A 609 -0.60 2.53 -17.91
CA ALA A 609 0.60 3.34 -17.70
C ALA A 609 1.46 3.38 -18.97
N LEU A 610 1.66 2.22 -19.59
CA LEU A 610 2.42 2.12 -20.84
C LEU A 610 1.78 2.92 -21.98
N GLU A 611 0.47 2.80 -22.20
CA GLU A 611 -0.25 3.55 -23.23
C GLU A 611 -0.15 5.07 -23.02
N ILE A 612 -0.18 5.54 -21.77
CA ILE A 612 -0.10 6.97 -21.44
C ILE A 612 1.33 7.48 -21.66
N ILE A 613 2.34 6.71 -21.23
CA ILE A 613 3.75 7.06 -21.42
C ILE A 613 4.09 7.06 -22.91
N ASP A 614 3.62 6.08 -23.69
CA ASP A 614 3.80 6.04 -25.13
C ASP A 614 3.14 7.26 -25.81
N ALA A 615 1.94 7.64 -25.39
CA ALA A 615 1.28 8.84 -25.91
C ALA A 615 2.00 10.15 -25.58
N HIS A 616 2.87 10.15 -24.54
CA HIS A 616 3.75 11.28 -24.24
C HIS A 616 5.03 11.23 -25.09
N ASN A 617 5.68 10.07 -25.12
CA ASN A 617 7.01 9.91 -25.72
C ASN A 617 6.99 9.96 -27.26
N ASN A 618 5.88 9.57 -27.92
CA ASN A 618 5.77 9.43 -29.37
C ASN A 618 4.84 10.48 -29.98
N GLU A 619 5.38 11.31 -30.87
CA GLU A 619 4.58 12.32 -31.59
C GLU A 619 3.41 11.71 -32.38
N GLN A 620 3.55 10.50 -32.91
CA GLN A 620 2.50 9.80 -33.63
C GLN A 620 1.30 9.43 -32.75
N SER A 621 1.53 9.19 -31.47
CA SER A 621 0.55 8.86 -30.46
C SER A 621 0.06 10.10 -29.68
N ALA A 622 0.58 11.30 -29.95
CA ALA A 622 0.28 12.53 -29.22
C ALA A 622 -1.22 12.95 -29.27
N HIS A 623 -1.97 12.51 -30.27
CA HIS A 623 -3.41 12.71 -30.39
C HIS A 623 -4.26 11.63 -29.71
N SER A 624 -3.65 10.68 -29.02
CA SER A 624 -4.35 9.65 -28.25
C SER A 624 -5.12 10.26 -27.09
N ASP A 625 -6.35 9.77 -26.85
CA ASP A 625 -7.16 10.12 -25.67
C ASP A 625 -6.42 9.84 -24.36
N MET A 626 -5.39 8.98 -24.37
CA MET A 626 -4.59 8.64 -23.20
C MET A 626 -3.70 9.80 -22.75
N ARG A 627 -3.30 10.74 -23.64
CA ARG A 627 -2.50 11.91 -23.29
C ARG A 627 -3.11 12.77 -22.17
N ARG A 628 -4.43 12.82 -22.04
CA ARG A 628 -5.13 13.56 -20.98
C ARG A 628 -4.87 13.07 -19.54
N TYR A 629 -4.27 11.88 -19.38
CA TYR A 629 -3.89 11.31 -18.09
C TYR A 629 -2.43 11.56 -17.74
N PHE A 630 -1.70 12.27 -18.59
CA PHE A 630 -0.32 12.70 -18.37
C PHE A 630 -0.29 14.20 -18.08
N PHE A 631 0.40 14.62 -17.02
CA PHE A 631 0.48 16.00 -16.57
C PHE A 631 1.92 16.40 -16.34
N GLU A 632 2.29 17.62 -16.72
CA GLU A 632 3.59 18.24 -16.45
C GLU A 632 3.35 19.51 -15.64
N VAL A 633 3.75 19.51 -14.38
CA VAL A 633 3.43 20.56 -13.42
C VAL A 633 4.67 20.97 -12.64
N SER A 634 4.83 22.26 -12.39
CA SER A 634 5.83 22.75 -11.45
C SER A 634 5.46 22.37 -10.02
N GLN A 635 6.33 21.63 -9.34
CA GLN A 635 6.06 21.24 -7.93
C GLN A 635 5.90 22.42 -6.98
N ARG A 636 6.40 23.63 -7.33
CA ARG A 636 6.25 24.85 -6.52
C ARG A 636 4.79 25.27 -6.35
N GLU A 637 3.96 24.95 -7.33
CA GLU A 637 2.55 25.32 -7.30
C GLU A 637 1.82 24.65 -6.14
N PHE A 638 2.23 23.44 -5.75
CA PHE A 638 1.64 22.73 -4.62
C PHE A 638 1.83 23.46 -3.28
N ALA A 639 2.86 24.30 -3.16
CA ALA A 639 3.11 25.08 -1.96
C ALA A 639 2.08 26.20 -1.74
N GLN A 640 1.31 26.58 -2.78
CA GLN A 640 0.24 27.58 -2.67
C GLN A 640 -0.97 27.05 -1.91
N ILE A 641 -1.15 25.73 -1.88
CA ILE A 641 -2.29 25.09 -1.23
C ILE A 641 -1.98 24.85 0.25
N PRO A 642 -2.90 25.18 1.18
CA PRO A 642 -2.71 24.92 2.60
C PRO A 642 -2.48 23.44 2.93
N GLY A 643 -1.27 23.10 3.40
CA GLY A 643 -0.82 21.73 3.66
C GLY A 643 -0.07 21.10 2.49
N SER A 644 0.14 21.86 1.41
CA SER A 644 0.93 21.48 0.22
C SER A 644 0.60 20.09 -0.35
N PRO A 645 -0.69 19.74 -0.58
CA PRO A 645 -1.05 18.45 -1.20
C PRO A 645 -0.55 18.40 -2.64
N ILE A 646 -0.16 17.21 -3.10
CA ILE A 646 0.31 16.96 -4.48
C ILE A 646 -0.91 16.74 -5.38
N VAL A 647 -1.39 17.80 -6.01
CA VAL A 647 -2.66 17.81 -6.80
C VAL A 647 -2.42 18.19 -8.26
N TYR A 648 -1.57 17.47 -8.90
CA TYR A 648 -1.05 17.69 -10.25
C TYR A 648 -2.10 17.76 -11.37
N TRP A 649 -3.36 17.42 -11.08
CA TRP A 649 -4.49 17.45 -12.05
C TRP A 649 -5.26 18.78 -12.09
N LEU A 650 -4.84 19.76 -11.29
CA LEU A 650 -5.43 21.10 -11.28
C LEU A 650 -4.62 22.04 -12.18
N SER A 651 -5.31 22.92 -12.91
CA SER A 651 -4.66 23.99 -13.66
C SER A 651 -4.09 25.06 -12.73
N GLU A 652 -3.14 25.86 -13.24
CA GLU A 652 -2.55 26.99 -12.51
C GLU A 652 -3.63 27.98 -12.05
N ASP A 653 -4.62 28.26 -12.90
CA ASP A 653 -5.73 29.16 -12.59
C ASP A 653 -6.56 28.64 -11.41
N VAL A 654 -6.89 27.36 -11.39
CA VAL A 654 -7.61 26.73 -10.27
C VAL A 654 -6.75 26.72 -8.99
N LEU A 655 -5.45 26.49 -9.10
CA LEU A 655 -4.53 26.51 -7.96
C LEU A 655 -4.42 27.92 -7.35
N SER A 656 -4.43 28.98 -8.19
CA SER A 656 -4.39 30.36 -7.75
C SER A 656 -5.56 30.75 -6.84
N LEU A 657 -6.69 30.07 -6.94
CA LEU A 657 -7.88 30.32 -6.11
C LEU A 657 -7.61 30.13 -4.61
N PHE A 658 -6.64 29.30 -4.22
CA PHE A 658 -6.28 29.11 -2.82
C PHE A 658 -5.63 30.34 -2.16
N SER A 659 -5.25 31.35 -2.95
CA SER A 659 -4.83 32.66 -2.44
C SER A 659 -5.99 33.55 -1.99
N LEU A 660 -7.25 33.23 -2.40
CA LEU A 660 -8.43 33.97 -2.00
C LEU A 660 -8.74 33.77 -0.51
N LYS A 661 -9.58 34.65 0.04
CA LYS A 661 -10.08 34.48 1.41
C LYS A 661 -10.82 33.18 1.54
N SER A 662 -10.52 32.43 2.60
CA SER A 662 -11.17 31.15 2.82
C SER A 662 -12.60 31.27 3.38
N LEU A 663 -13.39 30.20 3.26
CA LEU A 663 -14.74 30.07 3.80
C LEU A 663 -14.78 30.39 5.31
N SER A 664 -13.70 30.12 6.04
CA SER A 664 -13.60 30.48 7.48
C SER A 664 -13.74 31.99 7.76
N SER A 665 -13.57 32.84 6.76
CA SER A 665 -13.80 34.29 6.88
C SER A 665 -15.31 34.66 6.87
N LYS A 666 -16.16 33.76 6.40
CA LYS A 666 -17.60 33.95 6.19
C LYS A 666 -18.48 32.99 6.98
N ALA A 667 -17.94 31.86 7.44
CA ALA A 667 -18.69 30.84 8.16
C ALA A 667 -17.82 30.11 9.20
N VAL A 668 -18.45 29.61 10.26
CA VAL A 668 -17.80 28.82 11.30
C VAL A 668 -18.12 27.35 11.10
N CYS A 669 -17.12 26.53 10.77
CA CYS A 669 -17.27 25.08 10.61
C CYS A 669 -17.16 24.36 11.95
N LYS A 670 -18.08 23.43 12.25
CA LYS A 670 -18.16 22.68 13.51
C LYS A 670 -18.50 21.22 13.33
N HIS A 671 -17.85 20.40 14.13
CA HIS A 671 -18.32 19.06 14.43
C HIS A 671 -19.53 19.13 15.36
N GLY A 672 -20.46 18.21 15.19
CA GLY A 672 -21.57 18.04 16.11
C GLY A 672 -21.23 17.12 17.29
N MET A 673 -22.24 16.80 18.06
CA MET A 673 -22.14 15.95 19.24
C MET A 673 -22.02 14.46 18.92
N SER A 674 -21.53 13.67 19.87
CA SER A 674 -21.71 12.22 19.90
C SER A 674 -22.67 11.86 21.03
N THR A 675 -23.69 11.06 20.74
CA THR A 675 -24.70 10.66 21.75
C THR A 675 -24.18 9.67 22.80
N GLY A 676 -23.05 9.01 22.52
CA GLY A 676 -22.55 7.88 23.29
C GLY A 676 -23.28 6.55 23.00
N ASN A 677 -24.56 6.60 22.66
CA ASN A 677 -25.37 5.44 22.25
C ASN A 677 -26.57 5.85 21.40
N ASN A 678 -26.41 5.74 20.08
CA ASN A 678 -27.42 6.13 19.12
C ASN A 678 -28.72 5.31 19.24
N GLU A 679 -28.62 4.01 19.50
CA GLU A 679 -29.77 3.11 19.61
C GLU A 679 -30.71 3.52 20.73
N SER A 680 -30.17 3.98 21.84
CA SER A 680 -30.95 4.42 22.99
C SER A 680 -31.47 5.85 22.90
N MET A 681 -30.78 6.74 22.13
CA MET A 681 -31.01 8.19 22.15
C MET A 681 -31.66 8.71 20.86
N LEU A 682 -31.58 7.98 19.72
CA LEU A 682 -32.20 8.38 18.46
C LEU A 682 -33.45 7.56 18.14
N ARG A 683 -34.35 8.18 17.39
CA ARG A 683 -35.53 7.52 16.79
C ARG A 683 -35.77 8.09 15.40
N LEU A 684 -36.46 7.34 14.56
CA LEU A 684 -37.14 7.94 13.43
C LEU A 684 -38.32 8.78 13.94
N TRP A 685 -38.62 9.88 13.28
CA TRP A 685 -39.68 10.77 13.73
C TRP A 685 -41.05 10.06 13.84
N SER A 686 -41.29 9.05 13.01
CA SER A 686 -42.51 8.24 12.97
C SER A 686 -42.66 7.25 14.14
N GLU A 687 -41.58 6.96 14.88
CA GLU A 687 -41.58 6.07 16.05
C GLU A 687 -42.04 6.80 17.33
N VAL A 688 -42.24 8.11 17.26
CA VAL A 688 -42.58 8.92 18.43
C VAL A 688 -43.84 9.69 18.14
N SER A 689 -44.69 9.88 19.18
CA SER A 689 -45.85 10.73 19.04
C SER A 689 -45.48 12.14 18.56
N TYR A 690 -46.08 12.59 17.47
CA TYR A 690 -45.80 13.89 16.86
C TYR A 690 -45.98 15.07 17.84
N LYS A 691 -46.88 14.97 18.82
CA LYS A 691 -47.08 15.97 19.90
C LYS A 691 -45.82 16.16 20.76
N ARG A 692 -44.89 15.21 20.74
CA ARG A 692 -43.62 15.25 21.48
C ARG A 692 -42.41 15.60 20.61
N VAL A 693 -42.63 15.99 19.35
CA VAL A 693 -41.56 16.37 18.45
C VAL A 693 -41.56 17.88 18.27
N TYR A 694 -40.46 18.52 18.63
CA TYR A 694 -40.30 19.98 18.57
C TYR A 694 -39.44 20.35 17.35
N LEU A 695 -40.12 20.58 16.21
CA LEU A 695 -39.46 20.80 14.91
C LEU A 695 -38.81 22.19 14.75
N TYR A 696 -39.25 23.18 15.54
CA TYR A 696 -38.85 24.59 15.40
C TYR A 696 -38.29 25.19 16.66
N CYS A 697 -37.66 24.38 17.52
CA CYS A 697 -36.95 24.84 18.70
C CYS A 697 -35.83 25.83 18.32
N LYS A 698 -35.71 26.94 19.03
CA LYS A 698 -34.73 27.99 18.70
C LYS A 698 -33.51 28.02 19.60
N THR A 699 -33.65 27.55 20.85
CA THR A 699 -32.58 27.65 21.85
C THR A 699 -32.40 26.36 22.63
N ARG A 700 -31.22 26.19 23.20
CA ARG A 700 -30.91 25.07 24.09
C ARG A 700 -31.72 25.14 25.41
N GLU A 701 -32.05 26.33 25.86
CA GLU A 701 -32.89 26.55 27.07
C GLU A 701 -34.31 26.09 26.83
N GLU A 702 -34.91 26.49 25.71
CA GLU A 702 -36.21 25.99 25.27
C GLU A 702 -36.22 24.46 25.19
N ALA A 703 -35.19 23.86 24.60
CA ALA A 703 -35.08 22.41 24.50
C ALA A 703 -34.93 21.73 25.85
N TYR A 704 -34.20 22.31 26.78
CA TYR A 704 -33.99 21.76 28.13
C TYR A 704 -35.28 21.69 28.92
N HIS A 705 -36.16 22.68 28.79
CA HIS A 705 -37.45 22.75 29.52
C HIS A 705 -38.58 22.03 28.76
N ALA A 706 -38.39 21.64 27.51
CA ALA A 706 -39.36 20.84 26.79
C ALA A 706 -39.41 19.39 27.32
N ASN A 707 -40.44 18.65 26.94
CA ASN A 707 -40.53 17.21 27.24
C ASN A 707 -40.67 16.42 25.97
N GLY A 708 -39.53 16.28 25.24
CA GLY A 708 -39.64 15.62 23.92
C GLY A 708 -38.37 15.48 23.13
N TRP A 709 -38.61 15.41 21.83
CA TRP A 709 -37.62 15.03 20.82
C TRP A 709 -37.38 16.17 19.84
N PHE A 710 -36.19 16.30 19.34
CA PHE A 710 -35.73 17.38 18.48
C PHE A 710 -35.12 16.81 17.22
N PRO A 711 -35.31 17.49 16.04
CA PRO A 711 -34.65 17.09 14.80
C PRO A 711 -33.16 16.90 14.97
N TYR A 712 -32.63 15.79 14.40
CA TYR A 712 -31.23 15.43 14.52
C TYR A 712 -30.61 15.17 13.13
N ASN A 713 -29.61 15.97 12.80
CA ASN A 713 -28.84 15.80 11.59
C ASN A 713 -27.71 14.81 11.81
N LYS A 714 -27.85 13.60 11.31
CA LYS A 714 -26.89 12.50 11.41
C LYS A 714 -25.99 12.35 10.17
N GLY A 715 -26.05 13.27 9.22
CA GLY A 715 -25.50 13.07 7.89
C GLY A 715 -26.41 12.17 7.04
N GLY A 716 -25.87 11.17 6.38
CA GLY A 716 -26.63 10.20 5.57
C GLY A 716 -26.12 10.08 4.14
N GLU A 717 -26.96 9.52 3.26
CA GLU A 717 -26.65 9.24 1.86
C GLU A 717 -26.33 10.50 1.05
N TYR A 718 -25.71 10.33 -0.12
CA TYR A 718 -25.43 11.41 -1.04
C TYR A 718 -26.72 12.09 -1.47
N ARG A 719 -26.90 13.34 -1.09
CA ARG A 719 -28.03 14.17 -1.46
C ARG A 719 -27.65 15.64 -1.32
N LYS A 720 -27.73 16.39 -2.41
CA LYS A 720 -27.51 17.84 -2.46
C LYS A 720 -28.75 18.60 -2.05
N TRP A 721 -28.60 19.83 -1.65
CA TRP A 721 -29.58 20.88 -1.47
C TRP A 721 -30.55 20.68 -0.30
N PHE A 722 -31.34 19.59 -0.26
CA PHE A 722 -32.34 19.33 0.76
C PHE A 722 -32.53 17.83 1.01
N GLY A 723 -32.79 17.42 2.29
CA GLY A 723 -33.10 16.03 2.64
C GLY A 723 -32.35 15.51 3.87
N ASN A 724 -32.33 14.17 4.08
CA ASN A 724 -31.72 13.45 5.21
C ASN A 724 -32.22 13.94 6.57
N ARG A 725 -33.57 14.11 6.72
CA ARG A 725 -34.23 14.70 7.88
C ARG A 725 -35.16 13.72 8.58
N GLN A 726 -34.81 12.47 8.74
CA GLN A 726 -35.69 11.46 9.32
C GLN A 726 -35.46 11.21 10.82
N PHE A 727 -34.33 11.65 11.38
CA PHE A 727 -33.98 11.34 12.76
C PHE A 727 -34.35 12.43 13.72
N ILE A 728 -34.75 12.01 14.94
CA ILE A 728 -34.96 12.87 16.10
C ILE A 728 -34.17 12.37 17.29
N LEU A 729 -33.70 13.28 18.14
CA LEU A 729 -32.90 13.05 19.34
C LEU A 729 -33.69 13.42 20.58
N ARG A 730 -33.62 12.60 21.63
CA ARG A 730 -34.08 12.99 22.96
C ARG A 730 -33.11 13.99 23.58
N TYR A 731 -33.38 15.28 23.48
CA TYR A 731 -32.49 16.36 23.94
C TYR A 731 -33.09 17.27 25.02
N ASP A 732 -34.22 16.89 25.63
CA ASP A 732 -34.74 17.51 26.81
C ASP A 732 -33.86 17.29 28.05
N SER A 733 -34.20 17.84 29.20
CA SER A 733 -33.41 17.71 30.44
C SER A 733 -33.14 16.25 30.85
N MET A 734 -34.08 15.33 30.58
CA MET A 734 -33.92 13.90 30.86
C MET A 734 -32.92 13.24 29.87
N GLY A 735 -33.06 13.57 28.59
CA GLY A 735 -32.16 13.08 27.53
C GLY A 735 -30.72 13.54 27.73
N GLN A 736 -30.53 14.82 28.04
CA GLN A 736 -29.21 15.39 28.31
C GLN A 736 -28.53 14.73 29.51
N LYS A 737 -29.28 14.56 30.66
CA LYS A 737 -28.76 13.85 31.84
C LYS A 737 -28.39 12.41 31.54
N ARG A 738 -29.18 11.72 30.71
CA ARG A 738 -28.89 10.34 30.30
C ARG A 738 -27.63 10.25 29.49
N MET A 739 -27.44 11.13 28.49
CA MET A 739 -26.26 11.15 27.63
C MET A 739 -24.98 11.45 28.40
N LEU A 740 -25.01 12.34 29.41
CA LEU A 740 -23.84 12.65 30.24
C LEU A 740 -23.24 11.42 30.94
N ASN A 741 -24.04 10.39 31.18
CA ASN A 741 -23.61 9.14 31.81
C ASN A 741 -23.21 8.04 30.85
N LEU A 742 -23.25 8.30 29.51
CA LEU A 742 -22.90 7.32 28.51
C LEU A 742 -21.40 7.43 28.10
N PRO A 743 -20.69 6.31 28.01
CA PRO A 743 -19.32 6.32 27.50
C PRO A 743 -19.29 6.82 26.06
N GLY A 744 -18.30 7.68 25.74
CA GLY A 744 -18.16 8.25 24.40
C GLY A 744 -19.10 9.41 24.07
N PHE A 745 -19.90 9.87 25.03
CA PHE A 745 -20.66 11.12 24.87
C PHE A 745 -19.71 12.32 24.72
N ARG A 746 -19.95 13.15 23.70
CA ARG A 746 -19.27 14.43 23.51
C ARG A 746 -20.28 15.49 23.12
N HIS A 747 -20.17 16.67 23.71
CA HIS A 747 -21.11 17.77 23.53
C HIS A 747 -20.52 18.86 22.61
N ASP A 748 -19.84 18.43 21.53
CA ASP A 748 -19.21 19.33 20.58
C ASP A 748 -20.26 20.12 19.80
N GLY A 749 -19.94 21.34 19.40
CA GLY A 749 -20.83 22.18 18.59
C GLY A 749 -22.07 22.70 19.29
N ARG A 750 -22.24 22.49 20.61
CA ARG A 750 -23.46 22.80 21.38
C ARG A 750 -23.96 24.25 21.26
N ASP A 751 -23.07 25.23 21.07
CA ASP A 751 -23.41 26.66 20.99
C ASP A 751 -23.96 27.04 19.62
N TYR A 752 -23.99 26.09 18.69
CA TYR A 752 -24.52 26.21 17.34
C TYR A 752 -25.78 25.38 17.11
N PHE A 753 -26.24 24.63 18.10
CA PHE A 753 -27.49 23.86 18.00
C PHE A 753 -28.67 24.80 17.76
N PHE A 754 -29.64 24.32 16.99
CA PHE A 754 -30.88 25.01 16.61
C PHE A 754 -30.68 26.20 15.64
N LYS A 755 -29.46 26.55 15.25
CA LYS A 755 -29.20 27.63 14.29
C LYS A 755 -29.30 27.11 12.85
N PRO A 756 -29.63 27.98 11.88
CA PRO A 756 -29.56 27.63 10.46
C PRO A 756 -28.15 27.28 10.06
N ALA A 757 -28.01 26.26 9.20
CA ALA A 757 -26.70 25.73 8.82
C ALA A 757 -26.71 25.13 7.42
N ILE A 758 -25.53 24.99 6.85
CA ILE A 758 -25.26 24.10 5.71
C ILE A 758 -24.47 22.91 6.24
N SER A 759 -24.96 21.71 5.93
CA SER A 759 -24.40 20.49 6.49
C SER A 759 -23.98 19.52 5.39
N TRP A 760 -22.97 18.70 5.71
CA TRP A 760 -22.50 17.59 4.87
C TRP A 760 -22.27 16.33 5.71
N SER A 761 -22.21 15.18 5.01
CA SER A 761 -21.80 13.92 5.66
C SER A 761 -20.28 13.88 5.74
N LYS A 762 -19.73 13.65 6.94
CA LYS A 762 -18.29 13.58 7.19
C LYS A 762 -17.60 12.52 6.33
N ILE A 763 -18.24 11.37 6.14
CA ILE A 763 -17.77 10.27 5.30
C ILE A 763 -18.73 10.12 4.12
N SER A 764 -18.17 10.05 2.91
CA SER A 764 -18.91 9.84 1.67
C SER A 764 -18.16 8.88 0.77
N SER A 765 -18.87 7.95 0.12
CA SER A 765 -18.29 7.03 -0.87
C SER A 765 -17.93 7.69 -2.21
N GLY A 766 -18.07 9.00 -2.31
CA GLY A 766 -17.79 9.82 -3.49
C GLY A 766 -17.70 11.29 -3.11
N GLN A 767 -18.12 12.16 -4.01
CA GLN A 767 -18.14 13.59 -3.75
C GLN A 767 -19.04 13.95 -2.56
N PRO A 768 -18.70 14.97 -1.75
CA PRO A 768 -19.56 15.44 -0.68
C PRO A 768 -20.80 16.16 -1.25
N ALA A 769 -21.89 16.10 -0.52
CA ALA A 769 -23.12 16.78 -0.84
C ALA A 769 -23.53 17.69 0.31
N PHE A 770 -23.85 18.95 -0.01
CA PHE A 770 -24.20 19.96 0.97
C PHE A 770 -25.71 20.24 0.96
N ARG A 771 -26.28 20.34 2.14
CA ARG A 771 -27.74 20.47 2.37
C ARG A 771 -28.03 21.64 3.28
N LEU A 772 -29.10 22.34 2.99
CA LEU A 772 -29.66 23.39 3.84
C LEU A 772 -30.41 22.77 5.03
N TYR A 773 -30.04 23.15 6.24
CA TYR A 773 -30.79 22.92 7.45
C TYR A 773 -31.25 24.25 8.03
N ARG A 774 -32.51 24.39 8.25
CA ARG A 774 -33.12 25.56 8.91
C ARG A 774 -32.89 25.45 10.44
N GLU A 775 -33.40 26.42 11.19
CA GLU A 775 -33.44 26.36 12.66
C GLU A 775 -34.14 25.06 13.16
N GLY A 776 -33.84 24.65 14.39
CA GLY A 776 -34.52 23.53 15.06
C GLY A 776 -33.70 22.22 15.09
N PHE A 777 -32.49 22.17 14.55
CA PHE A 777 -31.70 20.95 14.48
C PHE A 777 -30.55 20.91 15.52
N VAL A 778 -30.39 19.75 16.12
CA VAL A 778 -29.13 19.31 16.74
C VAL A 778 -28.37 18.51 15.68
N PHE A 779 -27.03 18.50 15.68
CA PHE A 779 -26.24 17.82 14.66
C PHE A 779 -25.17 16.91 15.25
N ASP A 780 -24.87 15.82 14.53
CA ASP A 780 -23.96 14.72 14.86
C ASP A 780 -22.53 15.03 14.39
N VAL A 781 -21.57 14.34 14.96
CA VAL A 781 -20.19 14.35 14.48
C VAL A 781 -20.07 13.86 13.03
N ALA A 782 -20.98 13.00 12.57
CA ALA A 782 -21.05 12.52 11.19
C ALA A 782 -21.81 13.48 10.25
N GLY A 783 -22.62 14.41 10.82
CA GLY A 783 -23.34 15.45 10.12
C GLY A 783 -22.72 16.82 10.38
N CYS A 784 -21.44 16.98 10.03
CA CYS A 784 -20.72 18.24 10.15
C CYS A 784 -21.47 19.40 9.53
N SER A 785 -21.35 20.58 10.11
CA SER A 785 -22.08 21.76 9.66
C SER A 785 -21.22 23.01 9.71
N PHE A 786 -21.49 23.96 8.81
CA PHE A 786 -20.99 25.31 8.96
C PHE A 786 -22.14 26.31 9.07
N PHE A 787 -21.88 27.39 9.79
CA PHE A 787 -22.82 28.41 10.18
C PHE A 787 -22.33 29.75 9.63
N PRO A 788 -23.07 30.39 8.70
CA PRO A 788 -22.71 31.71 8.17
C PRO A 788 -22.62 32.74 9.31
N CYS A 789 -21.70 33.69 9.17
CA CYS A 789 -21.60 34.83 10.09
C CYS A 789 -22.82 35.77 9.93
N GLU A 790 -23.31 35.87 8.69
CA GLU A 790 -24.52 36.62 8.33
C GLU A 790 -25.50 35.70 7.59
N ASN A 791 -26.79 35.68 7.99
CA ASN A 791 -27.80 34.79 7.42
C ASN A 791 -28.09 35.09 5.93
N THR A 792 -27.84 36.31 5.46
CA THR A 792 -27.95 36.72 4.07
C THR A 792 -27.01 35.96 3.12
N GLU A 793 -25.94 35.36 3.62
CA GLU A 793 -24.96 34.61 2.82
C GLU A 793 -25.31 33.12 2.64
N LEU A 794 -26.42 32.66 3.29
CA LEU A 794 -26.71 31.22 3.36
C LEU A 794 -26.92 30.57 1.99
N LEU A 795 -27.65 31.24 1.08
CA LEU A 795 -27.92 30.74 -0.28
C LEU A 795 -26.66 30.85 -1.15
N ASN A 796 -25.93 31.95 -1.07
CA ASN A 796 -24.68 32.14 -1.78
C ASN A 796 -23.70 31.00 -1.45
N LEU A 797 -23.51 30.72 -0.18
CA LEU A 797 -22.61 29.65 0.29
C LEU A 797 -23.11 28.27 -0.15
N LEU A 798 -24.42 28.00 -0.14
CA LEU A 798 -24.95 26.71 -0.57
C LEU A 798 -24.76 26.46 -2.07
N GLY A 799 -24.96 27.49 -2.90
CA GLY A 799 -24.68 27.43 -4.35
C GLY A 799 -23.21 27.15 -4.62
N MET A 800 -22.34 27.92 -3.94
CA MET A 800 -20.90 27.78 -4.06
C MET A 800 -20.44 26.36 -3.72
N VAL A 801 -20.76 25.82 -2.53
CA VAL A 801 -20.23 24.52 -2.07
C VAL A 801 -20.79 23.30 -2.82
N ASN A 802 -21.94 23.41 -3.51
CA ASN A 802 -22.48 22.34 -4.35
C ASN A 802 -22.01 22.40 -5.82
N SER A 803 -21.21 23.39 -6.20
CA SER A 803 -20.72 23.58 -7.57
C SER A 803 -19.64 22.59 -7.97
N SER A 804 -19.46 22.38 -9.27
CA SER A 804 -18.36 21.58 -9.83
C SER A 804 -16.98 22.15 -9.49
N THR A 805 -16.84 23.49 -9.47
CA THR A 805 -15.59 24.17 -9.08
C THR A 805 -15.18 23.80 -7.66
N VAL A 806 -16.11 23.92 -6.70
CA VAL A 806 -15.79 23.58 -5.31
C VAL A 806 -15.60 22.07 -5.13
N GLN A 807 -16.26 21.22 -5.87
CA GLN A 807 -15.99 19.77 -5.88
C GLN A 807 -14.57 19.49 -6.37
N LEU A 808 -14.07 20.20 -7.37
CA LEU A 808 -12.70 20.09 -7.86
C LEU A 808 -11.71 20.57 -6.79
N LEU A 809 -11.95 21.72 -6.15
CA LEU A 809 -11.11 22.22 -5.03
C LEU A 809 -11.10 21.26 -3.83
N LEU A 810 -12.23 20.62 -3.53
CA LEU A 810 -12.32 19.60 -2.49
C LEU A 810 -11.54 18.34 -2.81
N SER A 811 -11.43 17.97 -4.09
CA SER A 811 -10.56 16.86 -4.50
C SER A 811 -9.09 17.09 -4.14
N ALA A 812 -8.68 18.36 -4.08
CA ALA A 812 -7.34 18.77 -3.63
C ALA A 812 -7.19 18.77 -2.10
N LEU A 813 -8.17 19.35 -1.40
CA LEU A 813 -8.11 19.48 0.07
C LEU A 813 -8.42 18.17 0.80
N SER A 814 -9.23 17.30 0.21
CA SER A 814 -9.70 16.04 0.80
C SER A 814 -9.82 14.93 -0.24
N PRO A 815 -8.71 14.42 -0.76
CA PRO A 815 -8.71 13.33 -1.75
C PRO A 815 -9.09 11.97 -1.15
N THR A 816 -9.47 11.95 0.12
CA THR A 816 -9.99 10.77 0.84
C THR A 816 -11.51 10.84 0.96
N LEU A 817 -12.14 9.75 1.41
CA LEU A 817 -13.59 9.69 1.64
C LEU A 817 -14.05 10.48 2.89
N ASN A 818 -13.15 11.17 3.59
CA ASN A 818 -13.40 11.82 4.87
C ASN A 818 -13.26 13.36 4.74
N TYR A 819 -14.36 14.07 4.84
CA TYR A 819 -14.44 15.53 4.68
C TYR A 819 -14.52 16.22 6.05
N GLU A 820 -13.33 16.56 6.58
CA GLU A 820 -13.20 17.20 7.90
C GLU A 820 -13.55 18.69 7.89
N VAL A 821 -14.01 19.21 9.01
CA VAL A 821 -14.38 20.63 9.16
C VAL A 821 -13.23 21.58 8.82
N GLY A 822 -11.98 21.18 9.12
CA GLY A 822 -10.79 21.99 8.83
C GLY A 822 -10.48 22.08 7.34
N GLN A 823 -10.84 21.09 6.53
CA GLN A 823 -10.67 21.10 5.08
C GLN A 823 -11.74 21.98 4.42
N ILE A 824 -13.00 21.82 4.83
CA ILE A 824 -14.10 22.67 4.33
C ILE A 824 -13.87 24.15 4.68
N ALA A 825 -13.36 24.44 5.87
CA ALA A 825 -13.05 25.82 6.29
C ALA A 825 -11.98 26.51 5.43
N LYS A 826 -11.09 25.74 4.76
CA LYS A 826 -10.04 26.23 3.86
C LYS A 826 -10.49 26.50 2.43
N LEU A 827 -11.73 26.14 2.05
CA LEU A 827 -12.26 26.41 0.71
C LEU A 827 -12.17 27.89 0.38
N PRO A 828 -11.67 28.29 -0.78
CA PRO A 828 -11.75 29.67 -1.25
C PRO A 828 -13.19 30.14 -1.28
N PHE A 829 -13.42 31.39 -0.93
CA PHE A 829 -14.75 32.02 -0.97
C PHE A 829 -14.90 32.92 -2.20
N CYS A 830 -16.02 32.82 -2.90
CA CYS A 830 -16.44 33.75 -3.92
C CYS A 830 -17.85 34.29 -3.64
N GLN A 831 -18.14 35.49 -4.13
CA GLN A 831 -19.46 36.07 -4.08
C GLN A 831 -20.18 35.82 -5.41
N LEU A 832 -21.36 35.18 -5.34
CA LEU A 832 -22.18 34.95 -6.52
C LEU A 832 -23.02 36.21 -6.90
N PRO A 833 -23.42 36.36 -8.16
CA PRO A 833 -24.30 37.43 -8.57
C PRO A 833 -25.71 37.29 -7.98
N ASP A 834 -26.47 38.36 -7.84
CA ASP A 834 -27.82 38.37 -7.23
C ASP A 834 -28.80 37.39 -7.90
N LEU A 835 -28.65 37.15 -9.20
CA LEU A 835 -29.46 36.16 -9.93
C LEU A 835 -29.32 34.73 -9.36
N ALA A 836 -28.20 34.39 -8.75
CA ALA A 836 -27.94 33.07 -8.19
C ALA A 836 -28.93 32.70 -7.09
N GLU A 837 -29.36 33.67 -6.26
CA GLU A 837 -30.29 33.43 -5.17
C GLU A 837 -31.64 32.86 -5.67
N SER A 838 -32.17 33.38 -6.79
CA SER A 838 -33.40 32.86 -7.42
C SER A 838 -33.24 31.42 -7.91
N ILE A 839 -32.13 31.11 -8.57
CA ILE A 839 -31.85 29.76 -9.12
C ILE A 839 -31.68 28.77 -7.99
N ILE A 840 -30.87 29.08 -6.96
CA ILE A 840 -30.63 28.23 -5.80
C ILE A 840 -31.92 27.96 -5.05
N THR A 841 -32.79 28.99 -4.89
CA THR A 841 -34.09 28.82 -4.26
C THR A 841 -34.99 27.84 -5.04
N GLN A 842 -34.99 27.90 -6.37
CA GLN A 842 -35.72 26.94 -7.20
C GLN A 842 -35.19 25.53 -7.06
N ILE A 843 -33.85 25.36 -7.05
CA ILE A 843 -33.18 24.05 -6.82
C ILE A 843 -33.58 23.46 -5.47
N ILE A 844 -33.53 24.24 -4.40
CA ILE A 844 -33.97 23.83 -3.06
C ILE A 844 -35.43 23.42 -3.04
N SER A 845 -36.31 24.21 -3.70
CA SER A 845 -37.76 23.94 -3.76
C SER A 845 -38.06 22.59 -4.42
N VAL A 846 -37.39 22.29 -5.54
CA VAL A 846 -37.56 21.02 -6.24
C VAL A 846 -37.01 19.86 -5.37
N SER A 847 -35.87 20.03 -4.76
CA SER A 847 -35.27 19.00 -3.90
C SER A 847 -36.14 18.75 -2.65
N ALA A 848 -36.75 19.78 -2.10
CA ALA A 848 -37.70 19.65 -0.99
C ALA A 848 -39.00 18.96 -1.42
N LYS A 849 -39.51 19.26 -2.62
CA LYS A 849 -40.70 18.59 -3.19
C LYS A 849 -40.45 17.10 -3.39
N ASP A 850 -39.26 16.72 -3.90
CA ASP A 850 -38.82 15.33 -4.03
C ASP A 850 -38.77 14.65 -2.69
N TRP A 851 -38.09 15.24 -1.69
CA TRP A 851 -37.94 14.66 -0.35
C TRP A 851 -39.31 14.48 0.34
N ASN A 852 -40.16 15.48 0.24
CA ASN A 852 -41.47 15.49 0.89
C ASN A 852 -42.53 14.63 0.15
N SER A 853 -42.21 14.08 -1.00
CA SER A 853 -43.02 13.11 -1.72
C SER A 853 -43.01 11.71 -1.13
N PHE A 854 -42.15 11.45 -0.11
CA PHE A 854 -41.98 10.15 0.55
C PHE A 854 -42.44 10.19 2.01
N GLU A 855 -43.04 9.10 2.50
CA GLU A 855 -43.52 8.94 3.89
C GLU A 855 -42.38 9.06 4.93
N THR A 856 -41.14 8.98 4.51
CA THR A 856 -39.96 9.20 5.39
C THR A 856 -39.83 10.67 5.82
N SER A 857 -40.47 11.61 5.13
CA SER A 857 -40.48 13.01 5.52
C SER A 857 -41.60 13.28 6.51
N TRP A 858 -41.37 14.07 7.57
CA TRP A 858 -42.40 14.57 8.48
C TRP A 858 -43.27 15.66 7.82
N ASP A 859 -42.87 16.20 6.63
CA ASP A 859 -43.62 17.14 5.84
C ASP A 859 -44.41 16.45 4.72
N PHE A 860 -44.43 15.10 4.66
CA PHE A 860 -45.27 14.35 3.73
C PHE A 860 -46.76 14.64 3.94
N GLN A 861 -47.46 15.01 2.88
CA GLN A 861 -48.86 15.38 2.96
C GLN A 861 -49.80 14.37 2.29
N ARG A 862 -49.45 13.90 1.10
CA ARG A 862 -50.21 12.91 0.35
C ARG A 862 -49.34 12.12 -0.59
N PHE A 863 -49.81 10.98 -1.00
CA PHE A 863 -49.17 10.17 -1.99
C PHE A 863 -49.11 10.84 -3.38
N THR A 864 -48.01 10.73 -4.09
CA THR A 864 -47.71 11.48 -5.30
C THR A 864 -48.67 11.21 -6.45
N LEU A 865 -49.14 9.96 -6.64
CA LEU A 865 -50.18 9.64 -7.64
C LEU A 865 -51.50 10.34 -7.38
N LEU A 866 -51.76 10.86 -6.17
CA LEU A 866 -53.00 11.59 -5.81
C LEU A 866 -52.80 13.11 -5.90
N ASP A 867 -51.61 13.56 -6.34
CA ASP A 867 -51.34 15.00 -6.53
C ASP A 867 -51.55 15.39 -8.00
N PRO A 868 -52.62 16.13 -8.33
CA PRO A 868 -52.92 16.51 -9.71
C PRO A 868 -51.83 17.39 -10.35
N ASN A 869 -50.99 18.01 -9.53
CA ASN A 869 -49.86 18.81 -10.02
C ASN A 869 -48.62 17.97 -10.43
N GLN A 870 -48.71 16.66 -10.29
CA GLN A 870 -47.63 15.72 -10.68
C GLN A 870 -48.02 14.79 -11.85
N GLY A 871 -48.96 15.21 -12.67
CA GLY A 871 -49.29 14.58 -13.95
C GLY A 871 -50.43 13.54 -13.91
N ALA A 872 -50.75 12.97 -12.74
CA ALA A 872 -51.82 11.99 -12.62
C ALA A 872 -53.22 12.63 -12.63
N GLN A 873 -54.16 12.02 -13.35
CA GLN A 873 -55.57 12.43 -13.34
C GLN A 873 -56.42 11.43 -12.54
N VAL A 874 -57.52 11.90 -11.93
CA VAL A 874 -58.36 11.09 -11.02
C VAL A 874 -59.03 9.89 -11.74
N ARG A 875 -59.02 9.84 -13.06
CA ARG A 875 -59.62 8.78 -13.87
C ARG A 875 -58.61 7.89 -14.59
N ASP A 876 -57.32 8.11 -14.41
CA ASP A 876 -56.30 7.31 -15.04
C ASP A 876 -56.30 5.86 -14.48
N LEU A 877 -56.02 4.89 -15.33
CA LEU A 877 -55.62 3.56 -14.90
C LEU A 877 -54.30 3.68 -14.14
N LEU A 878 -54.04 2.76 -13.22
CA LEU A 878 -52.84 2.80 -12.39
C LEU A 878 -51.58 2.86 -13.24
N GLU A 879 -51.52 2.10 -14.33
CA GLU A 879 -50.39 2.09 -15.26
C GLU A 879 -50.21 3.46 -15.93
N GLU A 880 -51.28 4.08 -16.39
CA GLU A 880 -51.25 5.41 -16.99
C GLU A 880 -50.82 6.47 -15.96
N ALA A 881 -51.34 6.39 -14.74
CA ALA A 881 -50.96 7.31 -13.66
C ALA A 881 -49.49 7.20 -13.30
N VAL A 882 -48.94 5.98 -13.27
CA VAL A 882 -47.49 5.72 -13.02
C VAL A 882 -46.66 6.27 -14.17
N SER A 883 -47.11 6.09 -15.43
CA SER A 883 -46.43 6.62 -16.62
C SER A 883 -46.38 8.16 -16.60
N HIS A 884 -47.50 8.83 -16.34
CA HIS A 884 -47.58 10.28 -16.21
C HIS A 884 -46.69 10.82 -15.07
N LEU A 885 -46.67 10.11 -13.92
CA LEU A 885 -45.79 10.46 -12.82
C LEU A 885 -44.31 10.32 -13.21
N ARG A 886 -43.99 9.31 -13.98
CA ARG A 886 -42.66 9.07 -14.51
C ARG A 886 -42.22 10.22 -15.44
N GLU A 887 -43.01 10.53 -16.43
CA GLU A 887 -42.76 11.64 -17.38
C GLU A 887 -42.65 13.00 -16.67
N TYR A 888 -43.48 13.23 -15.66
CA TYR A 888 -43.39 14.46 -14.85
C TYR A 888 -42.01 14.56 -14.17
N TRP A 889 -41.53 13.48 -13.50
CA TRP A 889 -40.28 13.54 -12.79
C TRP A 889 -39.05 13.49 -13.72
N ASP A 890 -39.17 12.93 -14.92
CA ASP A 890 -38.11 13.03 -15.94
C ASP A 890 -37.90 14.49 -16.35
N ARG A 891 -39.00 15.19 -16.67
CA ARG A 891 -38.92 16.60 -16.99
C ARG A 891 -38.39 17.44 -15.83
N VAL A 892 -38.88 17.21 -14.61
CA VAL A 892 -38.40 17.93 -13.42
C VAL A 892 -36.94 17.66 -13.16
N SER A 893 -36.49 16.44 -13.38
CA SER A 893 -35.08 16.06 -13.21
C SER A 893 -34.19 16.74 -14.24
N GLU A 894 -34.61 16.80 -15.49
CA GLU A 894 -33.88 17.52 -16.54
C GLU A 894 -33.83 19.04 -16.27
N GLU A 895 -34.96 19.65 -15.87
CA GLU A 895 -34.97 21.05 -15.48
C GLU A 895 -34.07 21.34 -14.28
N GLN A 896 -34.04 20.43 -13.30
CA GLN A 896 -33.14 20.52 -12.16
C GLN A 896 -31.68 20.43 -12.62
N ARG A 897 -31.34 19.50 -13.52
CA ARG A 897 -30.04 19.39 -14.14
C ARG A 897 -29.59 20.71 -14.77
N GLN A 898 -30.43 21.32 -15.55
CA GLN A 898 -30.15 22.62 -16.19
C GLN A 898 -29.93 23.75 -15.16
N ARG A 899 -30.67 23.76 -14.05
CA ARG A 899 -30.45 24.72 -12.98
C ARG A 899 -29.11 24.47 -12.25
N GLU A 900 -28.72 23.19 -12.02
CA GLU A 900 -27.43 22.85 -11.43
C GLU A 900 -26.28 23.21 -12.38
N ILE A 901 -26.41 22.98 -13.69
CA ILE A 901 -25.45 23.46 -14.70
C ILE A 901 -25.29 24.98 -14.59
N ARG A 902 -26.41 25.70 -14.58
CA ARG A 902 -26.37 27.16 -14.48
C ARG A 902 -25.72 27.66 -13.18
N ASN A 903 -25.93 26.96 -12.06
CA ASN A 903 -25.26 27.26 -10.82
C ASN A 903 -23.73 27.04 -10.96
N ASN A 904 -23.30 25.94 -11.59
CA ASN A 904 -21.88 25.64 -11.83
C ASN A 904 -21.23 26.73 -12.68
N GLU A 905 -21.92 27.16 -13.73
CA GLU A 905 -21.46 28.24 -14.61
C GLU A 905 -21.26 29.56 -13.84
N MET A 906 -22.25 29.97 -13.05
CA MET A 906 -22.15 31.20 -12.26
C MET A 906 -21.03 31.15 -11.24
N VAL A 907 -20.79 29.99 -10.64
CA VAL A 907 -19.68 29.79 -9.67
C VAL A 907 -18.32 29.81 -10.39
N ALA A 908 -18.19 29.12 -11.53
CA ALA A 908 -16.96 29.12 -12.31
C ALA A 908 -16.64 30.51 -12.85
N ASP A 909 -17.65 31.28 -13.33
CA ASP A 909 -17.49 32.67 -13.74
C ASP A 909 -17.07 33.58 -12.57
N ALA A 910 -17.65 33.39 -11.38
CA ALA A 910 -17.34 34.18 -10.19
C ALA A 910 -15.88 33.92 -9.68
N TYR A 911 -15.35 32.74 -9.93
CA TYR A 911 -13.94 32.40 -9.67
C TYR A 911 -13.01 32.77 -10.84
N GLY A 912 -13.53 33.01 -12.05
CA GLY A 912 -12.72 33.28 -13.24
C GLY A 912 -12.09 32.02 -13.86
N VAL A 913 -12.62 30.81 -13.62
CA VAL A 913 -12.09 29.52 -14.07
C VAL A 913 -13.07 28.77 -14.97
N ARG A 914 -13.83 29.48 -15.76
CA ARG A 914 -14.92 28.92 -16.62
C ARG A 914 -14.38 27.89 -17.62
N ASP A 915 -13.21 28.14 -18.18
CA ASP A 915 -12.58 27.29 -19.19
C ASP A 915 -11.87 26.09 -18.60
N ASP A 916 -11.55 26.13 -17.29
CA ASP A 916 -10.81 25.07 -16.59
C ASP A 916 -11.71 24.03 -15.92
N VAL A 917 -12.98 24.35 -15.68
CA VAL A 917 -13.89 23.53 -14.89
C VAL A 917 -15.10 23.08 -15.69
N PRO A 918 -15.31 21.76 -15.86
CA PRO A 918 -16.53 21.24 -16.48
C PRO A 918 -17.77 21.65 -15.67
N CYS A 919 -18.71 22.31 -16.30
CA CYS A 919 -19.94 22.76 -15.65
C CYS A 919 -21.14 21.81 -15.89
N ASP A 920 -20.99 20.85 -16.78
CA ASP A 920 -22.01 19.84 -17.06
C ASP A 920 -22.33 18.98 -15.86
N VAL A 921 -23.59 18.57 -15.74
CA VAL A 921 -24.07 17.68 -14.68
C VAL A 921 -24.70 16.45 -15.35
N LEU A 922 -24.18 15.27 -15.00
CA LEU A 922 -24.79 14.02 -15.44
C LEU A 922 -26.15 13.82 -14.74
N LEU A 923 -27.13 13.28 -15.45
CA LEU A 923 -28.46 13.05 -14.88
C LEU A 923 -28.42 12.13 -13.66
N GLU A 924 -27.50 11.14 -13.63
CA GLU A 924 -27.22 10.25 -12.51
C GLU A 924 -26.65 10.98 -11.26
N ARG A 925 -26.29 12.26 -11.37
CA ARG A 925 -25.79 13.10 -10.27
C ARG A 925 -26.81 14.07 -9.73
N VAL A 926 -27.95 14.23 -10.40
CA VAL A 926 -29.11 15.04 -9.94
C VAL A 926 -29.80 14.26 -8.82
N SER A 927 -29.54 14.63 -7.58
CA SER A 927 -29.86 13.84 -6.38
C SER A 927 -31.33 13.92 -5.94
N LEU A 928 -32.25 13.71 -6.88
CA LEU A 928 -33.66 13.51 -6.61
C LEU A 928 -33.98 12.02 -6.56
N LYS A 929 -34.66 11.55 -5.52
CA LYS A 929 -34.99 10.12 -5.37
C LYS A 929 -36.00 9.65 -6.45
N ARG A 930 -36.83 10.57 -6.98
CA ARG A 930 -37.72 10.31 -8.12
C ARG A 930 -36.98 10.28 -9.47
N ASN A 931 -35.77 10.75 -9.55
CA ASN A 931 -34.91 10.61 -10.72
C ASN A 931 -34.38 9.18 -10.83
N VAL A 932 -34.87 8.41 -11.78
CA VAL A 932 -34.49 7.00 -11.95
C VAL A 932 -33.04 6.80 -12.36
N ALA A 933 -32.44 7.78 -13.05
CA ALA A 933 -31.03 7.72 -13.38
C ALA A 933 -30.16 7.81 -12.13
N PHE A 934 -30.55 8.60 -11.15
CA PHE A 934 -29.90 8.68 -9.83
C PHE A 934 -30.26 7.48 -8.94
N ALA A 935 -31.54 7.05 -8.90
CA ALA A 935 -31.99 5.96 -8.04
C ALA A 935 -31.40 4.59 -8.46
N TYR A 936 -31.22 4.37 -9.76
CA TYR A 936 -30.78 3.09 -10.35
C TYR A 936 -29.66 3.30 -11.39
N PRO A 937 -28.50 3.82 -10.99
CA PRO A 937 -27.48 4.29 -11.93
C PRO A 937 -26.84 3.16 -12.77
N LYS A 938 -26.90 1.91 -12.31
CA LYS A 938 -26.29 0.75 -12.98
C LYS A 938 -27.25 -0.01 -13.91
N ASP A 939 -28.54 0.36 -13.91
CA ASP A 939 -29.58 -0.39 -14.64
C ASP A 939 -29.83 0.23 -16.03
N THR A 940 -30.33 -0.59 -16.96
CA THR A 940 -30.76 -0.11 -18.28
C THR A 940 -32.03 0.74 -18.16
N PRO A 941 -32.39 1.59 -19.15
CA PRO A 941 -33.60 2.39 -19.11
C PRO A 941 -34.90 1.58 -18.89
N GLU A 942 -34.99 0.37 -19.47
CA GLU A 942 -36.15 -0.51 -19.34
C GLU A 942 -36.27 -1.02 -17.88
N VAL A 943 -35.17 -1.48 -17.29
CA VAL A 943 -35.09 -1.94 -15.89
C VAL A 943 -35.36 -0.79 -14.92
N ARG A 944 -34.88 0.42 -15.22
CA ARG A 944 -35.15 1.62 -14.41
C ARG A 944 -36.65 1.92 -14.37
N ASN A 945 -37.38 1.81 -15.52
CA ASN A 945 -38.82 2.03 -15.60
C ASN A 945 -39.59 0.96 -14.80
N GLU A 946 -39.23 -0.29 -14.91
CA GLU A 946 -39.85 -1.37 -14.15
C GLU A 946 -39.66 -1.18 -12.64
N LYS A 947 -38.47 -0.87 -12.19
CA LYS A 947 -38.16 -0.59 -10.77
C LYS A 947 -38.91 0.60 -10.23
N PHE A 948 -39.00 1.69 -11.03
CA PHE A 948 -39.79 2.86 -10.65
C PHE A 948 -41.26 2.50 -10.43
N ALA A 949 -41.91 1.75 -11.37
CA ALA A 949 -43.26 1.29 -11.23
C ALA A 949 -43.45 0.41 -9.99
N GLN A 950 -42.55 -0.54 -9.75
CA GLN A 950 -42.58 -1.40 -8.56
C GLN A 950 -42.52 -0.59 -7.26
N ASP A 951 -41.64 0.41 -7.19
CA ASP A 951 -41.52 1.23 -5.99
C ASP A 951 -42.69 2.13 -5.76
N VAL A 952 -43.30 2.72 -6.83
CA VAL A 952 -44.53 3.47 -6.73
C VAL A 952 -45.70 2.61 -6.24
N VAL A 953 -45.77 1.34 -6.67
CA VAL A 953 -46.82 0.41 -6.19
C VAL A 953 -46.59 0.06 -4.71
N LYS A 954 -45.32 -0.18 -4.27
CA LYS A 954 -45.02 -0.40 -2.86
C LYS A 954 -45.41 0.80 -1.99
N GLU A 955 -45.13 2.00 -2.45
CA GLU A 955 -45.49 3.25 -1.76
C GLU A 955 -47.04 3.42 -1.72
N LEU A 956 -47.74 3.08 -2.78
CA LEU A 956 -49.22 3.09 -2.81
C LEU A 956 -49.78 2.15 -1.73
N ILE A 957 -49.23 0.93 -1.62
CA ILE A 957 -49.64 -0.05 -0.61
C ILE A 957 -49.36 0.51 0.81
N SER A 958 -48.16 1.07 1.04
CA SER A 958 -47.81 1.66 2.31
C SER A 958 -48.76 2.82 2.69
N TYR A 959 -49.04 3.71 1.74
CA TYR A 959 -49.96 4.83 1.94
C TYR A 959 -51.40 4.37 2.22
N ALA A 960 -51.91 3.38 1.47
CA ALA A 960 -53.22 2.79 1.68
C ALA A 960 -53.33 2.19 3.10
N VAL A 961 -52.34 1.43 3.53
CA VAL A 961 -52.28 0.90 4.89
C VAL A 961 -52.27 2.05 5.92
N GLY A 962 -51.47 3.08 5.67
CA GLY A 962 -51.43 4.27 6.53
C GLY A 962 -52.81 4.96 6.64
N CYS A 963 -53.57 5.04 5.55
CA CYS A 963 -54.94 5.55 5.54
C CYS A 963 -55.87 4.66 6.37
N MET A 964 -55.75 3.33 6.25
CA MET A 964 -56.57 2.36 7.03
C MET A 964 -56.32 2.50 8.52
N PHE A 965 -55.08 2.76 8.93
CA PHE A 965 -54.74 3.02 10.32
C PHE A 965 -55.00 4.47 10.76
N GLY A 966 -55.62 5.31 9.94
CA GLY A 966 -55.94 6.70 10.26
C GLY A 966 -54.73 7.64 10.34
N ARG A 967 -53.55 7.22 9.79
CA ARG A 967 -52.34 8.05 9.75
C ARG A 967 -52.54 9.26 8.82
N TYR A 968 -53.29 9.12 7.76
CA TYR A 968 -53.62 10.13 6.77
C TYR A 968 -55.14 10.32 6.72
N ARG A 969 -55.67 11.29 7.49
CA ARG A 969 -57.08 11.70 7.44
C ARG A 969 -57.20 12.96 6.58
N GLY A 970 -58.25 13.06 5.77
CA GLY A 970 -58.56 14.23 4.94
C GLY A 970 -58.69 15.53 5.76
N ALA A 971 -58.82 16.64 5.12
CA ALA A 971 -58.91 18.07 5.47
C ALA A 971 -58.84 18.55 6.94
N SER A 972 -59.18 17.72 7.97
CA SER A 972 -59.10 18.09 9.39
C SER A 972 -57.67 18.10 9.97
N PHE A 973 -56.69 17.54 9.28
CA PHE A 973 -55.30 17.59 9.70
C PHE A 973 -54.58 18.91 9.41
N LYS A 974 -55.13 19.72 8.49
CA LYS A 974 -54.63 21.07 8.18
C LYS A 974 -54.67 21.98 9.42
N ASN A 975 -55.67 21.90 10.22
CA ASN A 975 -55.91 22.84 11.32
C ASN A 975 -54.90 22.65 12.50
N GLU A 976 -54.43 21.44 12.83
CA GLU A 976 -53.46 21.26 13.89
C GLU A 976 -52.01 21.55 13.46
N ARG A 977 -51.68 21.44 12.17
CA ARG A 977 -50.35 21.83 11.63
C ARG A 977 -50.26 23.34 11.42
N GLU A 978 -51.27 23.99 10.89
CA GLU A 978 -51.31 25.45 10.67
C GLU A 978 -51.28 26.26 11.95
N ILE A 979 -51.89 25.76 13.04
CA ILE A 979 -51.90 26.41 14.37
C ILE A 979 -50.50 26.42 15.05
N ARG A 980 -49.63 25.50 14.67
CA ARG A 980 -48.26 25.44 15.24
C ARG A 980 -47.16 25.94 14.32
N SER A 981 -47.39 26.00 13.01
CA SER A 981 -46.34 26.39 12.05
C SER A 981 -46.28 27.90 11.80
N GLY A 982 -47.27 28.70 12.10
CA GLY A 982 -47.23 30.19 11.94
C GLY A 982 -46.64 30.74 10.67
N ALA A 983 -46.34 29.87 9.68
CA ALA A 983 -45.77 30.23 8.42
C ALA A 983 -46.13 29.22 7.33
N SER A 984 -46.67 29.71 6.26
CA SER A 984 -46.80 29.01 4.99
C SER A 984 -45.46 28.47 4.52
N PRO A 985 -45.37 27.28 3.95
CA PRO A 985 -44.09 26.69 3.54
C PRO A 985 -43.44 27.33 2.32
N VAL A 986 -43.97 28.40 1.81
CA VAL A 986 -43.43 29.11 0.64
C VAL A 986 -43.01 30.51 1.07
N LEU A 987 -41.68 30.69 1.16
CA LEU A 987 -40.97 31.94 0.95
C LEU A 987 -41.64 33.23 1.47
N SER A 988 -41.38 33.60 2.71
CA SER A 988 -41.23 35.00 3.05
C SER A 988 -39.82 35.17 3.68
N MET A 989 -38.84 35.32 2.84
CA MET A 989 -37.62 36.03 3.14
C MET A 989 -37.88 37.52 2.91
N ASN A 990 -38.60 38.17 3.80
CA ASN A 990 -38.60 39.62 3.95
C ASN A 990 -38.86 39.94 5.42
N SER A 991 -37.77 40.07 6.14
CA SER A 991 -37.41 40.87 7.29
C SER A 991 -36.35 40.18 8.17
#